data_cf6face552adbb8adb6f85333103dbec
#
_entry.id   cf6face552adbb8adb6f85333103dbec
#
_cell.length_a   1.000
_cell.length_b   1.000
_cell.length_c   1.000
_cell.angle_alpha   90.00
_cell.angle_beta   90.00
_cell.angle_gamma   90.00
#
_symmetry.space_group_name_H-M   'P 1'
#
loop_
_entity.id
_entity.type
_entity.pdbx_description
1 polymer ?
#
loop_
_entity_poly.entity_id
_entity_poly.type
_entity_poly.pdbx_seq_one_letter_code
_entity_poly.pdbx_strand_id
1 'polypeptide(L)'
;MKQVKLFSNVVIMFSVMALGCLGTAGGASAAEKPPIPDFTQGGRKDDSHDWLLGPTGARGWMFFRHEDLTAESRQILITAVDKGSPADGILRVNDVILGVFGKPFADDARKSFGHAVTAAEEKTGILPLMHWRDGKTSNVELKLRVLGAYSATAPYDCPKSKAIFEQGCRLIAERGFEKTDIPDHLNALALLASGDERHHSTLGKYAKKVAESLQPVDTWNWYIAYGNLFLSEYTLATGKKTAFSELKQTTLRGVKNQCMNGMWGHAPSLANGHSEGYGGMNVIGLPMTISLVLARQAGVSDPALDKAIDKSAKFFRYYVDKGAIPYGDHPPWGNAHDDNGKSSCAAVLFDMLGDREATSFNSWMATAAYDHREQGHCGNFWNMLWAIPGASRSGPLATGAYLKEQAWYYDLARNWKGGFVYQKIEAGDENDNYTEWDLTGGYLLSFGLYQKSLCILGKKPSAAPALDAEAVKKVIIAGRDRFPEGGRNGYYKRHDEELIEGLKSWSPAMRYHSAEAIGKRGGDFAPALLALLEGKDRYARYGAIEALGRLGTGATSALPQLRAALKDPDTWLQCLAAEALTRLGDKAAKDSLGDLFAMSLRPTPADPRRMHQRAASRALFSPYPGNSEPRSILSDSLDGVDRKQLHQVMKSLLQNEDSVVRASIIPALGKLGDSDLALLLPDIVSAIETLAPTNEMWGDDIRLAGLDILTRLHIREGMDLCVSTIEWRWGNDYQKRLEYLMRYGTRAKEVLPQLRKKRPDSANEAKIIDKHIADIEASKETPTLVSLKDFIAKASASGDASKNTKKQTP
;
A
#
# COMPACT_ATOMS: atom_id res chain seq x y z
N MET A 1 -16.11 -9.96 23.78
CA MET A 1 -17.25 -10.38 22.92
C MET A 1 -18.02 -9.24 22.26
N LYS A 2 -18.14 -8.03 22.82
CA LYS A 2 -18.79 -6.90 22.12
C LYS A 2 -17.91 -6.19 21.08
N GLN A 3 -16.58 -6.18 21.22
CA GLN A 3 -15.65 -5.60 20.25
C GLN A 3 -15.46 -6.44 18.98
N VAL A 4 -15.59 -7.78 19.08
CA VAL A 4 -15.51 -8.69 17.92
C VAL A 4 -16.69 -8.49 16.94
N LYS A 5 -17.86 -8.06 17.42
CA LYS A 5 -19.05 -7.83 16.56
C LYS A 5 -18.98 -6.56 15.71
N LEU A 6 -18.22 -5.52 16.14
CA LEU A 6 -18.11 -4.28 15.37
C LEU A 6 -17.20 -4.46 14.13
N PHE A 7 -16.16 -5.28 14.25
CA PHE A 7 -15.23 -5.53 13.15
C PHE A 7 -15.62 -6.69 12.22
N SER A 8 -16.46 -7.64 12.68
CA SER A 8 -17.01 -8.67 11.77
C SER A 8 -17.87 -8.07 10.64
N ASN A 9 -18.53 -6.95 10.87
CA ASN A 9 -19.28 -6.25 9.82
C ASN A 9 -18.38 -5.50 8.83
N VAL A 10 -17.19 -5.08 9.24
CA VAL A 10 -16.20 -4.43 8.37
C VAL A 10 -15.55 -5.44 7.43
N VAL A 11 -15.29 -6.67 7.88
CA VAL A 11 -14.69 -7.73 7.04
C VAL A 11 -15.64 -8.19 5.92
N ILE A 12 -16.97 -8.14 6.12
CA ILE A 12 -17.95 -8.51 5.08
C ILE A 12 -18.07 -7.43 3.99
N MET A 13 -17.85 -6.16 4.29
CA MET A 13 -17.87 -5.07 3.31
C MET A 13 -16.67 -5.06 2.35
N PHE A 14 -15.48 -5.48 2.80
CA PHE A 14 -14.28 -5.52 1.97
C PHE A 14 -14.35 -6.55 0.81
N SER A 15 -15.19 -7.56 0.90
CA SER A 15 -15.33 -8.58 -0.15
C SER A 15 -16.02 -8.09 -1.43
N VAL A 16 -16.72 -6.96 -1.39
CA VAL A 16 -17.47 -6.43 -2.54
C VAL A 16 -16.63 -5.47 -3.39
N MET A 17 -15.63 -4.80 -2.83
CA MET A 17 -14.83 -3.82 -3.59
C MET A 17 -13.63 -4.36 -4.36
N ALA A 18 -13.10 -5.54 -4.03
CA ALA A 18 -12.10 -6.19 -4.89
C ALA A 18 -12.68 -6.64 -6.25
N LEU A 19 -14.03 -6.78 -6.34
CA LEU A 19 -14.74 -7.04 -7.60
C LEU A 19 -15.24 -5.76 -8.31
N GLY A 20 -15.23 -4.62 -7.66
CA GLY A 20 -15.72 -3.34 -8.23
C GLY A 20 -14.76 -2.66 -9.21
N CYS A 21 -13.50 -3.07 -9.31
CA CYS A 21 -12.54 -2.55 -10.29
C CYS A 21 -12.54 -3.30 -11.63
N LEU A 22 -13.43 -4.25 -11.83
CA LEU A 22 -13.74 -4.84 -13.15
C LEU A 22 -14.85 -4.03 -13.86
N GLY A 23 -14.65 -2.73 -13.93
CA GLY A 23 -15.46 -1.85 -14.77
C GLY A 23 -15.20 -2.15 -16.24
N THR A 24 -16.17 -2.74 -16.89
CA THR A 24 -16.29 -2.88 -18.35
C THR A 24 -15.87 -1.57 -19.01
N ALA A 25 -14.94 -1.63 -19.96
CA ALA A 25 -14.67 -0.58 -20.92
C ALA A 25 -15.84 -0.49 -21.93
N GLY A 26 -17.00 -0.14 -21.42
CA GLY A 26 -18.10 0.39 -22.20
C GLY A 26 -18.01 1.91 -22.10
N GLY A 27 -18.01 2.62 -23.24
CA GLY A 27 -17.85 4.05 -23.35
C GLY A 27 -18.67 4.80 -22.29
N ALA A 28 -18.04 5.16 -21.20
CA ALA A 28 -18.58 6.08 -20.25
C ALA A 28 -18.61 7.44 -20.96
N SER A 29 -19.80 7.89 -21.33
CA SER A 29 -20.11 9.31 -21.47
C SER A 29 -19.39 10.00 -20.32
N ALA A 30 -18.53 10.97 -20.61
CA ALA A 30 -17.88 11.78 -19.59
C ALA A 30 -18.98 12.27 -18.65
N ALA A 31 -19.09 11.67 -17.46
CA ALA A 31 -20.05 12.11 -16.46
C ALA A 31 -19.75 13.58 -16.21
N GLU A 32 -20.73 14.43 -16.42
CA GLU A 32 -20.62 15.87 -16.25
C GLU A 32 -20.09 16.13 -14.84
N LYS A 33 -18.95 16.83 -14.73
CA LYS A 33 -18.35 17.14 -13.44
C LYS A 33 -19.41 17.86 -12.61
N PRO A 34 -19.76 17.38 -11.40
CA PRO A 34 -20.76 18.08 -10.61
C PRO A 34 -20.30 19.52 -10.38
N PRO A 35 -21.23 20.47 -10.51
CA PRO A 35 -20.92 21.88 -10.36
C PRO A 35 -20.40 22.17 -8.95
N ILE A 36 -19.33 22.96 -8.86
CA ILE A 36 -18.84 23.47 -7.58
C ILE A 36 -19.90 24.43 -7.04
N PRO A 37 -20.39 24.22 -5.81
CA PRO A 37 -21.46 25.06 -5.27
C PRO A 37 -20.98 26.49 -5.01
N ASP A 38 -21.77 27.48 -5.42
CA ASP A 38 -21.63 28.87 -4.97
C ASP A 38 -22.63 29.13 -3.84
N PHE A 39 -22.16 29.14 -2.60
CA PHE A 39 -23.00 29.34 -1.43
C PHE A 39 -23.59 30.74 -1.32
N THR A 40 -23.01 31.73 -1.98
CA THR A 40 -23.55 33.09 -2.01
C THR A 40 -24.74 33.21 -2.94
N GLN A 41 -24.95 32.23 -3.82
CA GLN A 41 -26.08 32.15 -4.77
C GLN A 41 -27.02 30.97 -4.46
N GLY A 42 -27.01 30.48 -3.23
CA GLY A 42 -27.91 29.40 -2.80
C GLY A 42 -27.43 27.99 -3.16
N GLY A 43 -26.14 27.82 -3.49
CA GLY A 43 -25.52 26.53 -3.65
C GLY A 43 -25.68 25.66 -2.40
N ARG A 44 -25.76 24.34 -2.57
CA ARG A 44 -25.90 23.39 -1.47
C ARG A 44 -24.64 22.54 -1.35
N LYS A 45 -24.24 22.31 -0.09
CA LYS A 45 -23.23 21.29 0.20
C LYS A 45 -23.82 19.89 0.01
N ASP A 46 -22.99 18.95 -0.40
CA ASP A 46 -23.26 17.51 -0.26
C ASP A 46 -22.75 17.02 1.11
N ASP A 47 -22.75 15.70 1.33
CA ASP A 47 -22.28 15.10 2.57
C ASP A 47 -20.74 14.91 2.56
N SER A 48 -20.05 15.58 1.59
CA SER A 48 -18.68 15.24 1.30
C SER A 48 -17.69 15.73 2.35
N HIS A 49 -17.51 17.04 2.58
CA HIS A 49 -16.32 17.44 3.34
C HIS A 49 -16.56 18.53 4.36
N ASP A 50 -16.46 18.14 5.62
CA ASP A 50 -16.52 19.03 6.76
C ASP A 50 -15.18 19.04 7.50
N TRP A 51 -14.39 20.10 7.29
CA TRP A 51 -13.05 20.24 7.83
C TRP A 51 -13.03 21.08 9.12
N LEU A 52 -12.15 20.69 10.06
CA LEU A 52 -11.75 21.58 11.13
C LEU A 52 -10.97 22.75 10.52
N LEU A 53 -11.28 23.98 10.93
CA LEU A 53 -10.57 25.20 10.52
C LEU A 53 -9.49 25.59 11.53
N GLY A 54 -8.74 24.62 11.99
CA GLY A 54 -7.62 24.82 12.88
C GLY A 54 -7.99 25.35 14.26
N PRO A 55 -7.13 26.18 14.87
CA PRO A 55 -7.36 26.75 16.21
C PRO A 55 -8.46 27.83 16.27
N THR A 56 -9.21 28.02 15.20
CA THR A 56 -10.35 28.94 15.20
C THR A 56 -11.52 28.39 16.01
N GLY A 57 -11.65 27.06 16.14
CA GLY A 57 -12.81 26.39 16.73
C GLY A 57 -14.04 26.38 15.83
N ALA A 58 -13.88 26.75 14.56
CA ALA A 58 -14.89 26.57 13.54
C ALA A 58 -14.65 25.32 12.73
N ARG A 59 -15.71 24.78 12.14
CA ARG A 59 -15.68 23.79 11.08
C ARG A 59 -16.29 24.39 9.83
N GLY A 60 -15.84 23.95 8.68
CA GLY A 60 -16.34 24.42 7.41
C GLY A 60 -16.31 23.37 6.33
N TRP A 61 -17.40 23.34 5.54
CA TRP A 61 -17.44 22.52 4.35
C TRP A 61 -16.73 23.26 3.21
N MET A 62 -15.87 22.53 2.51
CA MET A 62 -15.17 22.99 1.32
C MET A 62 -15.30 21.95 0.23
N PHE A 63 -15.48 22.40 -1.01
CA PHE A 63 -15.49 21.51 -2.13
C PHE A 63 -14.14 20.81 -2.24
N PHE A 64 -14.17 19.50 -2.18
CA PHE A 64 -13.00 18.64 -2.33
C PHE A 64 -13.35 17.48 -3.25
N ARG A 65 -12.63 17.32 -4.30
CA ARG A 65 -12.60 16.10 -5.05
C ARG A 65 -11.15 15.71 -5.25
N HIS A 66 -10.93 14.43 -5.10
CA HIS A 66 -9.68 13.76 -5.24
C HIS A 66 -8.75 14.51 -6.22
N GLU A 67 -7.59 14.93 -5.75
CA GLU A 67 -6.43 15.46 -6.44
C GLU A 67 -6.65 16.55 -7.52
N ASP A 68 -7.64 16.39 -8.38
CA ASP A 68 -7.79 17.22 -9.60
C ASP A 68 -8.69 18.46 -9.42
N LEU A 69 -9.49 18.56 -8.37
CA LEU A 69 -10.53 19.57 -8.26
C LEU A 69 -10.51 20.42 -6.99
N THR A 70 -9.64 20.10 -6.03
CA THR A 70 -9.47 20.90 -4.82
C THR A 70 -8.99 22.31 -5.13
N ALA A 71 -8.18 22.46 -6.17
CA ALA A 71 -7.72 23.76 -6.67
C ALA A 71 -8.86 24.68 -7.13
N GLU A 72 -10.06 24.17 -7.36
CA GLU A 72 -11.26 24.91 -7.74
C GLU A 72 -12.13 25.33 -6.55
N SER A 73 -11.82 24.87 -5.31
CA SER A 73 -12.54 25.29 -4.11
C SER A 73 -12.25 26.75 -3.77
N ARG A 74 -13.29 27.58 -3.84
CA ARG A 74 -13.20 29.05 -3.65
C ARG A 74 -13.97 29.58 -2.46
N GLN A 75 -14.67 28.71 -1.73
CA GLN A 75 -15.55 29.09 -0.63
C GLN A 75 -15.48 28.07 0.50
N ILE A 76 -15.65 28.54 1.72
CA ILE A 76 -15.78 27.72 2.92
C ILE A 76 -17.13 28.03 3.56
N LEU A 77 -18.05 27.07 3.59
CA LEU A 77 -19.34 27.20 4.28
C LEU A 77 -19.15 26.78 5.74
N ILE A 78 -19.39 27.65 6.69
CA ILE A 78 -19.27 27.33 8.11
C ILE A 78 -20.40 26.36 8.53
N THR A 79 -20.01 25.23 9.11
CA THR A 79 -20.91 24.15 9.50
C THR A 79 -21.07 24.02 11.01
N ALA A 80 -20.06 24.43 11.79
CA ALA A 80 -20.12 24.46 13.24
C ALA A 80 -19.15 25.49 13.82
N VAL A 81 -19.46 25.97 15.03
CA VAL A 81 -18.59 26.85 15.83
C VAL A 81 -18.62 26.39 17.28
N ASP A 82 -17.44 26.10 17.84
CA ASP A 82 -17.28 25.67 19.23
C ASP A 82 -17.54 26.84 20.18
N LYS A 83 -18.32 26.62 21.21
CA LYS A 83 -18.54 27.63 22.25
C LYS A 83 -17.26 27.95 23.00
N GLY A 84 -16.94 29.22 23.18
CA GLY A 84 -15.76 29.73 23.86
C GLY A 84 -14.48 29.69 23.00
N SER A 85 -14.59 29.34 21.70
CA SER A 85 -13.48 29.38 20.76
C SER A 85 -13.24 30.77 20.19
N PRO A 86 -12.11 31.02 19.50
CA PRO A 86 -11.86 32.29 18.79
C PRO A 86 -12.96 32.69 17.77
N ALA A 87 -13.67 31.72 17.19
CA ALA A 87 -14.75 31.99 16.26
C ALA A 87 -16.12 32.28 16.94
N ASP A 88 -16.28 31.94 18.25
CA ASP A 88 -17.52 32.11 18.98
C ASP A 88 -17.94 33.57 19.05
N GLY A 89 -19.22 33.83 18.72
CA GLY A 89 -19.75 35.21 18.67
C GLY A 89 -19.36 36.01 17.42
N ILE A 90 -18.42 35.54 16.59
CA ILE A 90 -18.00 36.21 15.34
C ILE A 90 -18.57 35.49 14.11
N LEU A 91 -18.31 34.19 13.98
CA LEU A 91 -18.86 33.33 12.93
C LEU A 91 -20.13 32.61 13.38
N ARG A 92 -20.94 32.23 12.42
CA ARG A 92 -22.18 31.44 12.63
C ARG A 92 -22.28 30.35 11.56
N VAL A 93 -23.01 29.30 11.85
CA VAL A 93 -23.40 28.31 10.86
C VAL A 93 -24.07 28.97 9.66
N ASN A 94 -23.73 28.55 8.46
CA ASN A 94 -24.12 29.11 7.16
C ASN A 94 -23.43 30.42 6.76
N ASP A 95 -22.48 30.94 7.51
CA ASP A 95 -21.56 31.93 7.00
C ASP A 95 -20.69 31.35 5.89
N VAL A 96 -20.30 32.19 4.95
CA VAL A 96 -19.39 31.78 3.87
C VAL A 96 -18.10 32.61 3.93
N ILE A 97 -16.96 31.95 4.03
CA ILE A 97 -15.65 32.61 3.93
C ILE A 97 -15.24 32.58 2.47
N LEU A 98 -14.98 33.74 1.93
CA LEU A 98 -14.63 33.99 0.52
C LEU A 98 -13.13 34.18 0.30
N GLY A 99 -12.38 34.45 1.37
CA GLY A 99 -10.96 34.72 1.29
C GLY A 99 -10.34 35.12 2.63
N VAL A 100 -9.04 35.33 2.63
CA VAL A 100 -8.20 35.67 3.78
C VAL A 100 -7.27 36.82 3.48
N PHE A 101 -6.91 37.62 4.49
CA PHE A 101 -6.03 38.82 4.33
C PHE A 101 -6.43 39.73 3.19
N GLY A 102 -7.75 39.94 2.98
CA GLY A 102 -8.30 40.81 1.94
C GLY A 102 -8.17 40.25 0.51
N LYS A 103 -7.78 39.00 0.35
CA LYS A 103 -7.68 38.35 -0.97
C LYS A 103 -8.70 37.19 -1.07
N PRO A 104 -9.51 37.14 -2.12
CA PRO A 104 -10.36 36.00 -2.41
C PRO A 104 -9.51 34.74 -2.59
N PHE A 105 -10.08 33.58 -2.27
CA PHE A 105 -9.47 32.32 -2.61
C PHE A 105 -9.33 32.19 -4.13
N ALA A 106 -8.13 31.91 -4.60
CA ALA A 106 -7.79 31.75 -6.01
C ALA A 106 -7.44 30.29 -6.38
N ASP A 107 -7.25 29.45 -5.37
CA ASP A 107 -6.87 28.04 -5.47
C ASP A 107 -7.53 27.23 -4.35
N ASP A 108 -6.91 26.15 -3.89
CA ASP A 108 -7.42 25.32 -2.78
C ASP A 108 -7.64 26.17 -1.51
N ALA A 109 -8.91 26.41 -1.18
CA ALA A 109 -9.32 27.21 -0.03
C ALA A 109 -8.80 26.64 1.30
N ARG A 110 -8.59 25.31 1.41
CA ARG A 110 -8.04 24.65 2.60
C ARG A 110 -6.59 25.09 2.82
N LYS A 111 -5.77 24.98 1.77
CA LYS A 111 -4.35 25.38 1.81
C LYS A 111 -4.22 26.86 2.10
N SER A 112 -4.97 27.70 1.38
CA SER A 112 -5.00 29.14 1.57
C SER A 112 -5.41 29.55 2.98
N PHE A 113 -6.44 28.89 3.55
CA PHE A 113 -6.87 29.12 4.92
C PHE A 113 -5.84 28.62 5.94
N GLY A 114 -5.26 27.42 5.74
CA GLY A 114 -4.22 26.87 6.60
C GLY A 114 -2.98 27.76 6.64
N HIS A 115 -2.51 28.23 5.49
CA HIS A 115 -1.41 29.20 5.42
C HIS A 115 -1.75 30.52 6.13
N ALA A 116 -3.01 30.98 6.04
CA ALA A 116 -3.46 32.17 6.75
C ALA A 116 -3.45 32.00 8.27
N VAL A 117 -3.86 30.83 8.78
CA VAL A 117 -3.74 30.44 10.20
C VAL A 117 -2.28 30.47 10.63
N THR A 118 -1.39 29.83 9.87
CA THR A 118 0.05 29.81 10.13
C THR A 118 0.62 31.23 10.23
N ALA A 119 0.27 32.12 9.28
CA ALA A 119 0.74 33.50 9.24
C ALA A 119 0.16 34.36 10.39
N ALA A 120 -1.10 34.16 10.76
CA ALA A 120 -1.72 34.86 11.88
C ALA A 120 -1.04 34.51 13.20
N GLU A 121 -0.79 33.21 13.44
CA GLU A 121 -0.10 32.74 14.65
C GLU A 121 1.37 33.18 14.71
N GLU A 122 1.97 33.53 13.58
CA GLU A 122 3.38 33.97 13.54
C GLU A 122 3.63 35.27 14.32
N LYS A 123 2.76 36.28 14.18
CA LYS A 123 3.06 37.63 14.68
C LYS A 123 1.96 38.29 15.48
N THR A 124 0.77 38.41 14.90
CA THR A 124 -0.29 39.27 15.44
C THR A 124 -1.40 38.51 16.16
N GLY A 125 -1.57 37.26 15.83
CA GLY A 125 -2.74 36.46 16.22
C GLY A 125 -4.02 36.88 15.50
N ILE A 126 -4.00 37.88 14.62
CA ILE A 126 -5.18 38.36 13.90
C ILE A 126 -5.31 37.62 12.58
N LEU A 127 -6.44 36.95 12.38
CA LEU A 127 -6.81 36.27 11.14
C LEU A 127 -7.97 37.03 10.48
N PRO A 128 -7.72 37.92 9.50
CA PRO A 128 -8.74 38.66 8.78
C PRO A 128 -9.38 37.74 7.74
N LEU A 129 -10.72 37.70 7.74
CA LEU A 129 -11.53 36.88 6.84
C LEU A 129 -12.44 37.76 6.00
N MET A 130 -12.50 37.52 4.69
CA MET A 130 -13.56 38.02 3.82
C MET A 130 -14.78 37.13 4.03
N HIS A 131 -15.84 37.71 4.59
CA HIS A 131 -16.97 37.00 5.12
C HIS A 131 -18.26 37.42 4.42
N TRP A 132 -19.08 36.47 4.06
CA TRP A 132 -20.43 36.70 3.51
C TRP A 132 -21.49 36.12 4.47
N ARG A 133 -22.50 36.93 4.75
CA ARG A 133 -23.67 36.59 5.56
C ARG A 133 -24.91 37.34 5.06
N ASP A 134 -26.02 36.65 4.86
CA ASP A 134 -27.32 37.21 4.52
C ASP A 134 -27.28 38.25 3.36
N GLY A 135 -26.57 37.91 2.26
CA GLY A 135 -26.45 38.74 1.08
C GLY A 135 -25.39 39.86 1.17
N LYS A 136 -24.65 39.96 2.28
CA LYS A 136 -23.66 41.04 2.48
C LYS A 136 -22.26 40.47 2.68
N THR A 137 -21.32 41.02 1.93
CA THR A 137 -19.88 40.76 2.16
C THR A 137 -19.35 41.81 3.15
N SER A 138 -18.52 41.35 4.09
CA SER A 138 -17.85 42.17 5.10
C SER A 138 -16.51 41.54 5.47
N ASN A 139 -15.68 42.27 6.21
CA ASN A 139 -14.46 41.69 6.81
C ASN A 139 -14.71 41.48 8.30
N VAL A 140 -14.25 40.33 8.81
CA VAL A 140 -14.24 40.00 10.22
C VAL A 140 -12.85 39.52 10.62
N GLU A 141 -12.50 39.62 11.89
CA GLU A 141 -11.21 39.23 12.41
C GLU A 141 -11.39 38.20 13.52
N LEU A 142 -10.66 37.08 13.42
CA LEU A 142 -10.52 36.12 14.50
C LEU A 142 -9.22 36.38 15.26
N LYS A 143 -9.27 36.25 16.57
CA LYS A 143 -8.09 36.41 17.42
C LYS A 143 -7.56 35.06 17.86
N LEU A 144 -6.48 34.64 17.24
CA LEU A 144 -5.75 33.41 17.54
C LEU A 144 -4.64 33.67 18.57
N ARG A 145 -4.14 32.60 19.15
CA ARG A 145 -2.94 32.68 20.01
C ARG A 145 -1.70 32.87 19.15
N VAL A 146 -0.83 33.78 19.53
CA VAL A 146 0.49 33.92 18.90
C VAL A 146 1.40 32.79 19.37
N LEU A 147 1.91 32.00 18.46
CA LEU A 147 2.84 30.88 18.72
C LEU A 147 4.24 31.11 18.12
N GLY A 148 4.39 32.10 17.22
CA GLY A 148 5.58 32.36 16.44
C GLY A 148 5.61 31.64 15.10
N ALA A 149 6.67 31.84 14.34
CA ALA A 149 6.90 31.17 13.06
C ALA A 149 7.47 29.76 13.25
N TYR A 150 7.24 28.89 12.27
CA TYR A 150 8.04 27.68 12.14
C TYR A 150 9.46 28.06 11.72
N SER A 151 10.46 27.54 12.42
CA SER A 151 11.88 27.71 12.06
C SER A 151 12.21 26.93 10.78
N ALA A 152 13.32 27.28 10.13
CA ALA A 152 13.83 26.55 8.96
C ALA A 152 14.22 25.09 9.28
N THR A 153 14.35 24.76 10.55
CA THR A 153 14.68 23.42 11.08
C THR A 153 13.55 22.81 11.90
N ALA A 154 12.34 23.37 11.81
CA ALA A 154 11.21 22.86 12.60
C ALA A 154 11.04 21.34 12.43
N PRO A 155 10.71 20.62 13.52
CA PRO A 155 10.37 21.09 14.88
C PRO A 155 11.57 21.42 15.80
N TYR A 156 12.83 21.28 15.30
CA TYR A 156 14.04 21.63 16.03
C TYR A 156 14.21 23.15 16.11
N ASP A 157 14.73 23.64 17.22
CA ASP A 157 14.95 25.07 17.48
C ASP A 157 13.75 25.95 17.09
N CYS A 158 12.52 25.43 17.37
CA CYS A 158 11.27 26.02 16.95
C CYS A 158 10.32 26.27 18.14
N PRO A 159 10.19 27.53 18.61
CA PRO A 159 9.28 27.89 19.70
C PRO A 159 7.82 27.50 19.43
N LYS A 160 7.32 27.66 18.19
CA LYS A 160 5.97 27.27 17.79
C LYS A 160 5.76 25.76 17.98
N SER A 161 6.68 24.94 17.46
CA SER A 161 6.61 23.47 17.62
C SER A 161 6.63 23.03 19.09
N LYS A 162 7.48 23.66 19.88
CA LYS A 162 7.54 23.43 21.32
C LYS A 162 6.22 23.77 22.02
N ALA A 163 5.64 24.93 21.73
CA ALA A 163 4.37 25.36 22.32
C ALA A 163 3.21 24.43 21.95
N ILE A 164 3.14 23.95 20.69
CA ILE A 164 2.17 22.97 20.22
C ILE A 164 2.34 21.65 20.99
N PHE A 165 3.57 21.14 21.07
CA PHE A 165 3.87 19.89 21.75
C PHE A 165 3.49 19.93 23.24
N GLU A 166 3.91 20.98 23.96
CA GLU A 166 3.63 21.15 25.37
C GLU A 166 2.12 21.29 25.66
N GLN A 167 1.39 22.01 24.81
CA GLN A 167 -0.06 22.15 24.95
C GLN A 167 -0.78 20.83 24.74
N GLY A 168 -0.44 20.06 23.72
CA GLY A 168 -1.04 18.75 23.47
C GLY A 168 -0.68 17.73 24.57
N CYS A 169 0.55 17.74 25.08
CA CYS A 169 0.93 16.90 26.22
C CYS A 169 0.09 17.21 27.48
N ARG A 170 -0.16 18.50 27.76
CA ARG A 170 -1.04 18.87 28.88
C ARG A 170 -2.45 18.31 28.68
N LEU A 171 -3.02 18.46 27.47
CA LEU A 171 -4.35 17.93 27.15
C LEU A 171 -4.43 16.41 27.35
N ILE A 172 -3.41 15.66 26.88
CA ILE A 172 -3.35 14.21 27.08
C ILE A 172 -3.24 13.87 28.57
N ALA A 173 -2.40 14.58 29.32
CA ALA A 173 -2.22 14.34 30.75
C ALA A 173 -3.48 14.61 31.58
N GLU A 174 -4.27 15.64 31.24
CA GLU A 174 -5.54 15.98 31.86
C GLU A 174 -6.62 14.95 31.57
N ARG A 175 -6.69 14.47 30.34
CA ARG A 175 -7.67 13.47 29.92
C ARG A 175 -7.38 12.07 30.44
N GLY A 176 -6.09 11.68 30.45
CA GLY A 176 -5.64 10.33 30.79
C GLY A 176 -5.89 9.33 29.64
N PHE A 177 -5.88 8.03 30.00
CA PHE A 177 -6.01 6.90 29.05
C PHE A 177 -7.20 6.02 29.45
N GLU A 178 -8.22 6.02 28.64
CA GLU A 178 -9.44 5.24 28.87
C GLU A 178 -9.40 3.87 28.20
N LYS A 179 -8.85 3.81 26.98
CA LYS A 179 -8.81 2.62 26.14
C LYS A 179 -7.40 2.02 26.08
N THR A 180 -7.29 0.84 25.47
CA THR A 180 -6.04 0.18 25.10
C THR A 180 -6.02 -0.04 23.59
N ASP A 181 -6.32 1.02 22.84
CA ASP A 181 -6.29 1.06 21.39
C ASP A 181 -5.07 1.82 20.86
N ILE A 182 -4.90 1.83 19.55
CA ILE A 182 -3.73 2.46 18.90
C ILE A 182 -3.67 3.98 19.17
N PRO A 183 -4.77 4.75 19.10
CA PRO A 183 -4.76 6.17 19.47
C PRO A 183 -4.21 6.41 20.89
N ASP A 184 -4.67 5.67 21.87
CA ASP A 184 -4.19 5.83 23.25
C ASP A 184 -2.73 5.36 23.44
N HIS A 185 -2.27 4.36 22.65
CA HIS A 185 -0.83 4.00 22.64
C HIS A 185 0.02 5.15 22.10
N LEU A 186 -0.44 5.85 21.06
CA LEU A 186 0.25 7.01 20.48
C LEU A 186 0.19 8.23 21.40
N ASN A 187 -0.94 8.45 22.09
CA ASN A 187 -1.05 9.47 23.13
C ASN A 187 -0.04 9.22 24.27
N ALA A 188 0.07 7.97 24.72
CA ALA A 188 1.02 7.59 25.76
C ALA A 188 2.48 7.76 25.30
N LEU A 189 2.78 7.45 24.04
CA LEU A 189 4.10 7.70 23.44
C LEU A 189 4.42 9.20 23.37
N ALA A 190 3.47 10.05 22.98
CA ALA A 190 3.67 11.49 22.95
C ALA A 190 3.93 12.05 24.35
N LEU A 191 3.17 11.57 25.35
CA LEU A 191 3.39 11.97 26.74
C LEU A 191 4.74 11.47 27.28
N LEU A 192 5.14 10.25 26.92
CA LEU A 192 6.46 9.70 27.23
C LEU A 192 7.59 10.50 26.56
N ALA A 193 7.36 10.95 25.32
CA ALA A 193 8.31 11.76 24.57
C ALA A 193 8.60 13.13 25.22
N SER A 194 7.71 13.64 26.08
CA SER A 194 7.95 14.88 26.82
C SER A 194 9.15 14.78 27.77
N GLY A 195 9.53 13.57 28.17
CA GLY A 195 10.59 13.34 29.16
C GLY A 195 10.23 13.77 30.58
N ASP A 196 8.98 14.16 30.83
CA ASP A 196 8.53 14.61 32.13
C ASP A 196 8.22 13.43 33.06
N GLU A 197 9.06 13.26 34.08
CA GLU A 197 8.97 12.15 35.02
C GLU A 197 7.66 12.15 35.85
N ARG A 198 6.96 13.30 35.96
CA ARG A 198 5.68 13.40 36.64
C ARG A 198 4.64 12.47 36.00
N HIS A 199 4.78 12.18 34.72
CA HIS A 199 3.89 11.29 33.96
C HIS A 199 4.24 9.79 34.14
N HIS A 200 5.41 9.44 34.67
CA HIS A 200 5.86 8.04 34.76
C HIS A 200 4.90 7.14 35.54
N SER A 201 4.24 7.68 36.61
CA SER A 201 3.27 6.89 37.39
C SER A 201 2.03 6.53 36.54
N THR A 202 1.47 7.51 35.86
CA THR A 202 0.29 7.33 34.97
C THR A 202 0.62 6.40 33.82
N LEU A 203 1.77 6.63 33.15
CA LEU A 203 2.26 5.77 32.06
C LEU A 203 2.53 4.34 32.53
N GLY A 204 3.04 4.15 33.76
CA GLY A 204 3.26 2.81 34.32
C GLY A 204 1.95 2.04 34.58
N LYS A 205 0.90 2.74 35.04
CA LYS A 205 -0.45 2.13 35.17
C LYS A 205 -1.02 1.77 33.80
N TYR A 206 -0.83 2.65 32.83
CA TYR A 206 -1.28 2.39 31.46
C TYR A 206 -0.51 1.23 30.81
N ALA A 207 0.80 1.13 31.01
CA ALA A 207 1.61 0.02 30.52
C ALA A 207 1.12 -1.35 31.01
N LYS A 208 0.65 -1.44 32.27
CA LYS A 208 0.02 -2.67 32.78
C LYS A 208 -1.29 -2.99 32.04
N LYS A 209 -2.15 -2.00 31.86
CA LYS A 209 -3.40 -2.20 31.09
C LYS A 209 -3.13 -2.68 29.66
N VAL A 210 -2.14 -2.07 28.98
CA VAL A 210 -1.74 -2.48 27.62
C VAL A 210 -1.22 -3.92 27.65
N ALA A 211 -0.32 -4.23 28.58
CA ALA A 211 0.22 -5.58 28.70
C ALA A 211 -0.89 -6.64 28.88
N GLU A 212 -1.87 -6.36 29.74
CA GLU A 212 -3.03 -7.23 29.96
C GLU A 212 -3.92 -7.36 28.71
N SER A 213 -4.18 -6.25 28.00
CA SER A 213 -5.03 -6.26 26.79
C SER A 213 -4.43 -7.03 25.62
N LEU A 214 -3.12 -7.20 25.61
CA LEU A 214 -2.43 -7.95 24.57
C LEU A 214 -2.36 -9.47 24.83
N GLN A 215 -2.83 -9.99 25.98
CA GLN A 215 -2.69 -11.43 26.31
C GLN A 215 -3.54 -12.39 25.47
N PRO A 216 -4.75 -12.04 25.01
CA PRO A 216 -5.54 -12.98 24.20
C PRO A 216 -4.76 -13.47 22.98
N VAL A 217 -4.84 -14.77 22.69
CA VAL A 217 -4.05 -15.44 21.62
C VAL A 217 -4.48 -15.00 20.22
N ASP A 218 -5.72 -14.58 20.08
CA ASP A 218 -6.33 -14.05 18.86
C ASP A 218 -6.15 -12.54 18.66
N THR A 219 -5.31 -11.91 19.51
CA THR A 219 -5.01 -10.47 19.38
C THR A 219 -4.41 -10.18 18.00
N TRP A 220 -5.00 -9.22 17.32
CA TRP A 220 -4.55 -8.80 16.00
C TRP A 220 -3.14 -8.20 16.02
N ASN A 221 -2.41 -8.45 14.97
CA ASN A 221 -1.02 -7.99 14.84
C ASN A 221 -0.86 -6.46 14.92
N TRP A 222 -1.91 -5.70 14.57
CA TRP A 222 -1.94 -4.24 14.74
C TRP A 222 -1.78 -3.84 16.22
N TYR A 223 -2.55 -4.46 17.10
CA TYR A 223 -2.48 -4.18 18.54
C TYR A 223 -1.16 -4.66 19.13
N ILE A 224 -0.66 -5.83 18.70
CA ILE A 224 0.65 -6.33 19.11
C ILE A 224 1.76 -5.34 18.69
N ALA A 225 1.73 -4.84 17.45
CA ALA A 225 2.75 -3.94 16.93
C ALA A 225 2.80 -2.62 17.71
N TYR A 226 1.70 -1.90 17.81
CA TYR A 226 1.67 -0.59 18.46
C TYR A 226 1.73 -0.68 19.99
N GLY A 227 1.13 -1.70 20.58
CA GLY A 227 1.24 -1.96 22.02
C GLY A 227 2.67 -2.31 22.45
N ASN A 228 3.34 -3.22 21.72
CA ASN A 228 4.76 -3.54 21.98
C ASN A 228 5.69 -2.36 21.69
N LEU A 229 5.38 -1.52 20.70
CA LEU A 229 6.11 -0.28 20.43
C LEU A 229 6.06 0.62 21.67
N PHE A 230 4.87 0.86 22.23
CA PHE A 230 4.72 1.65 23.45
C PHE A 230 5.42 1.00 24.65
N LEU A 231 5.21 -0.30 24.92
CA LEU A 231 5.80 -1.00 26.07
C LEU A 231 7.33 -1.01 26.01
N SER A 232 7.90 -1.16 24.81
CA SER A 232 9.35 -1.13 24.59
C SER A 232 9.93 0.26 24.84
N GLU A 233 9.34 1.30 24.25
CA GLU A 233 9.77 2.69 24.46
C GLU A 233 9.61 3.11 25.92
N TYR A 234 8.52 2.72 26.58
CA TYR A 234 8.34 2.93 28.03
C TYR A 234 9.48 2.29 28.85
N THR A 235 9.82 1.04 28.54
CA THR A 235 10.91 0.33 29.21
C THR A 235 12.26 1.02 28.97
N LEU A 236 12.55 1.43 27.72
CA LEU A 236 13.80 2.09 27.32
C LEU A 236 13.94 3.51 27.87
N ALA A 237 12.83 4.26 27.94
CA ALA A 237 12.85 5.64 28.44
C ALA A 237 12.89 5.73 29.95
N THR A 238 12.19 4.82 30.65
CA THR A 238 12.07 4.88 32.14
C THR A 238 12.98 3.92 32.87
N GLY A 239 13.55 2.92 32.20
CA GLY A 239 14.28 1.81 32.84
C GLY A 239 13.40 0.83 33.65
N LYS A 240 12.07 1.07 33.70
CA LYS A 240 11.14 0.27 34.50
C LYS A 240 10.69 -0.98 33.76
N LYS A 241 10.80 -2.13 34.40
CA LYS A 241 10.39 -3.43 33.85
C LYS A 241 8.96 -3.84 34.26
N THR A 242 8.08 -2.88 34.44
CA THR A 242 6.71 -3.08 34.97
C THR A 242 5.87 -4.09 34.18
N ALA A 243 6.06 -4.16 32.87
CA ALA A 243 5.34 -5.03 31.94
C ALA A 243 6.30 -5.82 31.04
N PHE A 244 7.52 -6.09 31.52
CA PHE A 244 8.57 -6.69 30.67
C PHE A 244 8.31 -8.17 30.36
N SER A 245 7.72 -8.92 31.32
CA SER A 245 7.35 -10.32 31.10
C SER A 245 6.35 -10.47 29.96
N GLU A 246 5.31 -9.66 30.00
CA GLU A 246 4.24 -9.61 29.00
C GLU A 246 4.76 -9.08 27.67
N LEU A 247 5.61 -8.06 27.67
CA LEU A 247 6.29 -7.58 26.46
C LEU A 247 7.09 -8.70 25.79
N LYS A 248 7.85 -9.50 26.57
CA LYS A 248 8.57 -10.65 26.02
C LYS A 248 7.62 -11.67 25.38
N GLN A 249 6.52 -12.01 26.05
CA GLN A 249 5.53 -12.99 25.54
C GLN A 249 4.87 -12.50 24.25
N THR A 250 4.42 -11.24 24.22
CA THR A 250 3.75 -10.65 23.04
C THR A 250 4.72 -10.43 21.90
N THR A 251 5.99 -10.11 22.18
CA THR A 251 7.06 -10.03 21.18
C THR A 251 7.29 -11.39 20.49
N LEU A 252 7.43 -12.46 21.28
CA LEU A 252 7.63 -13.81 20.72
C LEU A 252 6.39 -14.32 19.99
N ARG A 253 5.19 -13.89 20.40
CA ARG A 253 3.97 -14.15 19.62
C ARG A 253 3.99 -13.39 18.30
N GLY A 254 4.39 -12.11 18.30
CA GLY A 254 4.61 -11.35 17.06
C GLY A 254 5.60 -12.05 16.12
N VAL A 255 6.70 -12.59 16.64
CA VAL A 255 7.64 -13.42 15.87
C VAL A 255 6.96 -14.65 15.28
N LYS A 256 6.16 -15.37 16.06
CA LYS A 256 5.43 -16.57 15.60
C LYS A 256 4.40 -16.23 14.52
N ASN A 257 3.82 -15.04 14.55
CA ASN A 257 2.82 -14.57 13.58
C ASN A 257 3.42 -14.09 12.26
N GLN A 258 4.74 -14.12 12.09
CA GLN A 258 5.39 -13.71 10.85
C GLN A 258 5.12 -14.71 9.73
N CYS A 259 4.64 -14.22 8.58
CA CYS A 259 4.47 -15.01 7.37
C CYS A 259 5.81 -15.47 6.77
N MET A 260 5.74 -16.44 5.86
CA MET A 260 6.92 -17.05 5.24
C MET A 260 7.77 -16.06 4.44
N ASN A 261 7.17 -15.00 3.88
CA ASN A 261 7.90 -13.92 3.18
C ASN A 261 8.49 -12.84 4.09
N GLY A 262 8.23 -12.87 5.40
CA GLY A 262 8.76 -11.89 6.35
C GLY A 262 7.80 -10.74 6.71
N MET A 263 6.56 -10.80 6.24
CA MET A 263 5.49 -9.85 6.53
C MET A 263 4.55 -10.34 7.64
N TRP A 264 3.52 -9.53 7.93
CA TRP A 264 2.41 -9.88 8.83
C TRP A 264 1.07 -9.51 8.19
N GLY A 265 0.07 -10.37 8.38
CA GLY A 265 -1.32 -10.07 8.10
C GLY A 265 -2.02 -9.37 9.28
N HIS A 266 -3.33 -9.16 9.17
CA HIS A 266 -4.14 -8.61 10.27
C HIS A 266 -4.12 -9.53 11.50
N ALA A 267 -4.43 -10.80 11.27
CA ALA A 267 -4.56 -11.85 12.28
C ALA A 267 -3.24 -12.64 12.47
N PRO A 268 -3.14 -13.45 13.54
CA PRO A 268 -2.06 -14.41 13.69
C PRO A 268 -1.90 -15.32 12.48
N SER A 269 -0.67 -15.75 12.20
CA SER A 269 -0.41 -16.75 11.16
C SER A 269 -0.92 -18.14 11.56
N LEU A 270 -1.34 -18.90 10.56
CA LEU A 270 -1.70 -20.31 10.71
C LEU A 270 -0.48 -21.16 11.09
N ALA A 271 -0.71 -22.36 11.59
CA ALA A 271 0.37 -23.26 12.01
C ALA A 271 1.36 -23.64 10.88
N ASN A 272 0.93 -23.56 9.64
CA ASN A 272 1.75 -23.79 8.44
C ASN A 272 2.55 -22.53 8.00
N GLY A 273 2.49 -21.42 8.73
CA GLY A 273 3.20 -20.19 8.42
C GLY A 273 2.53 -19.27 7.37
N HIS A 274 1.34 -19.65 6.89
CA HIS A 274 0.53 -18.79 6.05
C HIS A 274 -0.22 -17.74 6.88
N SER A 275 -0.47 -16.57 6.27
CA SER A 275 -1.35 -15.57 6.85
C SER A 275 -2.80 -16.03 6.80
N GLU A 276 -3.53 -15.86 7.88
CA GLU A 276 -4.97 -15.99 7.84
C GLU A 276 -5.59 -14.76 7.16
N GLY A 277 -6.46 -14.99 6.17
CA GLY A 277 -7.21 -13.93 5.51
C GLY A 277 -6.45 -13.23 4.39
N TYR A 278 -6.34 -11.92 4.47
CA TYR A 278 -5.92 -11.02 3.40
C TYR A 278 -4.45 -11.15 2.94
N GLY A 279 -3.63 -11.89 3.67
CA GLY A 279 -2.19 -11.98 3.40
C GLY A 279 -1.37 -10.93 4.15
N GLY A 280 -0.09 -10.82 3.78
CA GLY A 280 0.83 -9.89 4.41
C GLY A 280 0.68 -8.45 3.91
N MET A 281 0.69 -7.48 4.84
CA MET A 281 0.56 -6.05 4.55
C MET A 281 1.75 -5.25 5.07
N ASN A 282 2.27 -4.37 4.23
CA ASN A 282 3.46 -3.58 4.57
C ASN A 282 3.18 -2.50 5.64
N VAL A 283 1.96 -1.97 5.67
CA VAL A 283 1.55 -0.94 6.63
C VAL A 283 1.54 -1.45 8.08
N ILE A 284 1.41 -2.76 8.28
CA ILE A 284 1.56 -3.38 9.60
C ILE A 284 2.93 -4.05 9.77
N GLY A 285 3.51 -4.60 8.71
CA GLY A 285 4.80 -5.26 8.77
C GLY A 285 5.93 -4.34 9.25
N LEU A 286 5.91 -3.07 8.83
CA LEU A 286 6.89 -2.06 9.23
C LEU A 286 6.82 -1.72 10.73
N PRO A 287 5.69 -1.26 11.31
CA PRO A 287 5.62 -0.98 12.74
C PRO A 287 5.79 -2.25 13.58
N MET A 288 5.35 -3.41 13.11
CA MET A 288 5.66 -4.67 13.80
C MET A 288 7.17 -4.90 13.87
N THR A 289 7.90 -4.74 12.76
CA THR A 289 9.36 -4.91 12.75
C THR A 289 10.04 -3.88 13.66
N ILE A 290 9.59 -2.62 13.68
CA ILE A 290 10.07 -1.59 14.60
C ILE A 290 9.85 -2.05 16.05
N SER A 291 8.65 -2.56 16.37
CA SER A 291 8.35 -3.03 17.73
C SER A 291 9.24 -4.20 18.15
N LEU A 292 9.57 -5.12 17.23
CA LEU A 292 10.51 -6.22 17.48
C LEU A 292 11.94 -5.69 17.75
N VAL A 293 12.40 -4.72 16.95
CA VAL A 293 13.71 -4.07 17.14
C VAL A 293 13.78 -3.37 18.50
N LEU A 294 12.72 -2.63 18.88
CA LEU A 294 12.62 -1.95 20.17
C LEU A 294 12.59 -2.95 21.34
N ALA A 295 11.83 -4.03 21.24
CA ALA A 295 11.76 -5.08 22.24
C ALA A 295 13.15 -5.73 22.47
N ARG A 296 13.90 -6.00 21.39
CA ARG A 296 15.29 -6.45 21.46
C ARG A 296 16.19 -5.44 22.18
N GLN A 297 16.06 -4.15 21.85
CA GLN A 297 16.82 -3.08 22.55
C GLN A 297 16.42 -2.96 24.02
N ALA A 298 15.16 -3.21 24.37
CA ALA A 298 14.66 -3.24 25.74
C ALA A 298 15.13 -4.46 26.56
N GLY A 299 15.78 -5.43 25.89
CA GLY A 299 16.41 -6.61 26.53
C GLY A 299 15.68 -7.92 26.28
N VAL A 300 14.68 -7.97 25.40
CA VAL A 300 14.10 -9.25 24.96
C VAL A 300 15.14 -9.95 24.08
N SER A 301 15.53 -11.17 24.47
CA SER A 301 16.53 -11.98 23.76
C SER A 301 15.94 -13.33 23.39
N ASP A 302 15.98 -13.65 22.10
CA ASP A 302 15.59 -14.93 21.52
C ASP A 302 16.14 -15.02 20.09
N PRO A 303 16.77 -16.14 19.68
CA PRO A 303 17.28 -16.31 18.32
C PRO A 303 16.23 -16.20 17.22
N ALA A 304 14.96 -16.53 17.52
CA ALA A 304 13.86 -16.40 16.57
C ALA A 304 13.50 -14.93 16.34
N LEU A 305 13.67 -14.06 17.35
CA LEU A 305 13.46 -12.62 17.23
C LEU A 305 14.44 -12.00 16.24
N ASP A 306 15.73 -12.33 16.34
CA ASP A 306 16.74 -11.82 15.40
C ASP A 306 16.46 -12.28 13.96
N LYS A 307 16.11 -13.57 13.78
CA LYS A 307 15.74 -14.12 12.47
C LYS A 307 14.52 -13.42 11.87
N ALA A 308 13.50 -13.11 12.70
CA ALA A 308 12.29 -12.44 12.24
C ALA A 308 12.59 -10.99 11.80
N ILE A 309 13.41 -10.26 12.56
CA ILE A 309 13.85 -8.91 12.20
C ILE A 309 14.64 -8.94 10.89
N ASP A 310 15.63 -9.83 10.76
CA ASP A 310 16.46 -9.94 9.55
C ASP A 310 15.64 -10.27 8.30
N LYS A 311 14.67 -11.19 8.45
CA LYS A 311 13.80 -11.61 7.36
C LYS A 311 12.93 -10.46 6.87
N SER A 312 12.33 -9.71 7.78
CA SER A 312 11.53 -8.53 7.45
C SER A 312 12.38 -7.39 6.89
N ALA A 313 13.55 -7.12 7.46
CA ALA A 313 14.46 -6.11 6.95
C ALA A 313 14.90 -6.41 5.51
N LYS A 314 15.24 -7.66 5.19
CA LYS A 314 15.55 -8.08 3.80
C LYS A 314 14.37 -7.88 2.87
N PHE A 315 13.15 -8.19 3.33
CA PHE A 315 11.94 -7.96 2.55
C PHE A 315 11.77 -6.48 2.18
N PHE A 316 11.85 -5.56 3.14
CA PHE A 316 11.67 -4.12 2.90
C PHE A 316 12.87 -3.48 2.18
N ARG A 317 14.08 -3.98 2.40
CA ARG A 317 15.28 -3.47 1.72
C ARG A 317 15.23 -3.65 0.21
N TYR A 318 14.47 -4.61 -0.28
CA TYR A 318 14.28 -4.81 -1.72
C TYR A 318 13.76 -3.56 -2.44
N TYR A 319 12.96 -2.72 -1.78
CA TYR A 319 12.35 -1.53 -2.38
C TYR A 319 13.31 -0.33 -2.53
N VAL A 320 14.47 -0.39 -1.86
CA VAL A 320 15.47 0.70 -1.91
C VAL A 320 15.91 0.94 -3.35
N ASP A 321 15.93 2.21 -3.77
CA ASP A 321 16.24 2.75 -5.11
C ASP A 321 15.24 2.39 -6.23
N LYS A 322 14.27 1.53 -5.95
CA LYS A 322 13.36 0.99 -6.97
C LYS A 322 12.00 1.69 -7.00
N GLY A 323 11.46 2.03 -5.85
CA GLY A 323 10.15 2.67 -5.75
C GLY A 323 9.63 2.77 -4.33
N ALA A 324 8.45 3.38 -4.14
CA ALA A 324 7.76 3.39 -2.87
C ALA A 324 7.32 1.97 -2.48
N ILE A 325 7.28 1.73 -1.16
CA ILE A 325 6.84 0.45 -0.60
C ILE A 325 5.33 0.30 -0.84
N PRO A 326 4.90 -0.74 -1.58
CA PRO A 326 3.50 -0.96 -1.93
C PRO A 326 2.67 -1.44 -0.73
N TYR A 327 1.37 -1.67 -0.95
CA TYR A 327 0.44 -2.14 0.08
C TYR A 327 0.83 -3.53 0.63
N GLY A 328 1.07 -4.50 -0.25
CA GLY A 328 1.44 -5.87 0.08
C GLY A 328 2.73 -6.31 -0.61
N ASP A 329 2.87 -7.60 -0.87
CA ASP A 329 4.01 -8.16 -1.61
C ASP A 329 3.87 -7.92 -3.13
N HIS A 330 3.98 -6.67 -3.52
CA HIS A 330 3.87 -6.19 -4.89
C HIS A 330 5.21 -5.63 -5.40
N PRO A 331 5.36 -5.42 -6.73
CA PRO A 331 6.47 -4.64 -7.27
C PRO A 331 6.54 -3.24 -6.67
N PRO A 332 7.73 -2.63 -6.63
CA PRO A 332 7.89 -1.24 -6.18
C PRO A 332 6.98 -0.27 -6.96
N TRP A 333 6.38 0.69 -6.26
CA TRP A 333 5.60 1.73 -6.92
C TRP A 333 6.51 2.86 -7.40
N GLY A 334 6.60 3.02 -8.72
CA GLY A 334 7.41 4.07 -9.33
C GLY A 334 6.76 5.44 -9.32
N ASN A 335 5.43 5.53 -9.34
CA ASN A 335 4.68 6.77 -9.53
C ASN A 335 4.47 7.60 -8.26
N ALA A 336 4.94 7.15 -7.10
CA ALA A 336 4.75 7.81 -5.81
C ALA A 336 6.04 7.79 -4.98
N HIS A 337 6.15 8.71 -4.00
CA HIS A 337 7.23 8.67 -3.03
C HIS A 337 6.83 7.90 -1.77
N ASP A 338 5.58 7.97 -1.36
CA ASP A 338 5.08 7.23 -0.21
C ASP A 338 3.58 6.94 -0.37
N ASP A 339 3.10 5.96 0.38
CA ASP A 339 1.69 5.65 0.53
C ASP A 339 1.48 5.04 1.91
N ASN A 340 0.48 5.53 2.64
CA ASN A 340 0.23 5.14 4.03
C ASN A 340 1.46 5.21 4.94
N GLY A 341 2.40 6.13 4.67
CA GLY A 341 3.59 6.34 5.48
C GLY A 341 4.58 5.18 5.50
N LYS A 342 4.50 4.24 4.54
CA LYS A 342 5.33 3.02 4.52
C LYS A 342 6.80 3.33 4.29
N SER A 343 7.13 4.16 3.29
CA SER A 343 8.52 4.59 3.07
C SER A 343 9.03 5.42 4.25
N SER A 344 8.17 6.28 4.83
CA SER A 344 8.51 7.07 6.02
C SER A 344 8.79 6.17 7.24
N CYS A 345 7.96 5.15 7.48
CA CYS A 345 8.15 4.17 8.55
C CYS A 345 9.40 3.32 8.32
N ALA A 346 9.70 2.96 7.06
CA ALA A 346 10.92 2.24 6.69
C ALA A 346 12.19 3.07 6.96
N ALA A 347 12.15 4.40 6.77
CA ALA A 347 13.27 5.26 7.15
C ALA A 347 13.58 5.14 8.65
N VAL A 348 12.56 5.11 9.51
CA VAL A 348 12.72 4.90 10.96
C VAL A 348 13.27 3.50 11.26
N LEU A 349 12.72 2.46 10.62
CA LEU A 349 13.18 1.08 10.80
C LEU A 349 14.66 0.91 10.43
N PHE A 350 15.06 1.35 9.25
CA PHE A 350 16.43 1.17 8.77
C PHE A 350 17.43 2.02 9.54
N ASP A 351 17.02 3.20 10.00
CA ASP A 351 17.81 4.01 10.92
C ASP A 351 18.13 3.24 12.22
N MET A 352 17.12 2.61 12.81
CA MET A 352 17.29 1.79 14.01
C MET A 352 18.16 0.53 13.80
N LEU A 353 18.20 0.04 12.57
CA LEU A 353 19.04 -1.09 12.15
C LEU A 353 20.45 -0.67 11.71
N GLY A 354 20.71 0.64 11.55
CA GLY A 354 22.01 1.18 11.13
C GLY A 354 22.29 1.02 9.62
N ASP A 355 21.27 0.73 8.81
CA ASP A 355 21.40 0.63 7.34
C ASP A 355 21.37 2.03 6.70
N ARG A 356 22.56 2.58 6.48
CA ARG A 356 22.74 3.94 5.95
C ARG A 356 22.05 4.17 4.61
N GLU A 357 22.21 3.25 3.66
CA GLU A 357 21.66 3.40 2.31
C GLU A 357 20.13 3.38 2.33
N ALA A 358 19.56 2.38 3.00
CA ALA A 358 18.12 2.25 3.10
C ALA A 358 17.49 3.40 3.90
N THR A 359 18.16 3.89 4.95
CA THR A 359 17.71 5.06 5.71
C THR A 359 17.71 6.31 4.83
N SER A 360 18.80 6.56 4.09
CA SER A 360 18.93 7.72 3.20
C SER A 360 17.82 7.71 2.15
N PHE A 361 17.68 6.62 1.40
CA PHE A 361 16.67 6.51 0.36
C PHE A 361 15.25 6.73 0.90
N ASN A 362 14.87 5.99 1.94
CA ASN A 362 13.52 6.08 2.49
C ASN A 362 13.23 7.44 3.15
N SER A 363 14.22 8.11 3.75
CA SER A 363 14.03 9.44 4.30
C SER A 363 13.91 10.53 3.21
N TRP A 364 14.57 10.36 2.06
CA TRP A 364 14.35 11.23 0.90
C TRP A 364 12.95 11.01 0.32
N MET A 365 12.51 9.75 0.21
CA MET A 365 11.15 9.41 -0.18
C MET A 365 10.13 10.06 0.77
N ALA A 366 10.35 9.96 2.09
CA ALA A 366 9.50 10.60 3.10
C ALA A 366 9.44 12.13 2.92
N THR A 367 10.60 12.77 2.67
CA THR A 367 10.72 14.22 2.52
C THR A 367 10.06 14.71 1.24
N ALA A 368 10.16 13.97 0.13
CA ALA A 368 9.58 14.31 -1.15
C ALA A 368 8.07 14.03 -1.26
N ALA A 369 7.47 13.29 -0.31
CA ALA A 369 6.09 12.82 -0.41
C ALA A 369 5.03 13.82 0.08
N TYR A 370 5.36 15.09 0.26
CA TYR A 370 4.43 16.09 0.81
C TYR A 370 3.16 16.27 -0.03
N ASP A 371 3.20 16.04 -1.32
CA ASP A 371 2.03 16.11 -2.21
C ASP A 371 1.11 14.87 -2.15
N HIS A 372 1.54 13.83 -1.45
CA HIS A 372 0.80 12.57 -1.29
C HIS A 372 0.19 12.35 0.09
N ARG A 373 0.42 13.25 1.04
CA ARG A 373 0.12 12.98 2.45
C ARG A 373 -1.37 12.87 2.75
N GLU A 374 -2.21 13.47 1.92
CA GLU A 374 -3.65 13.35 2.08
C GLU A 374 -4.21 12.02 1.57
N GLN A 375 -3.41 11.24 0.85
CA GLN A 375 -3.82 9.96 0.27
C GLN A 375 -3.37 8.80 1.15
N GLY A 376 -4.11 7.71 1.07
CA GLY A 376 -3.76 6.47 1.72
C GLY A 376 -4.91 5.49 1.66
N HIS A 377 -4.60 4.22 1.50
CA HIS A 377 -5.62 3.18 1.54
C HIS A 377 -6.33 3.18 2.90
N CYS A 378 -7.64 3.32 2.91
CA CYS A 378 -8.48 3.48 4.10
C CYS A 378 -8.20 4.75 4.94
N GLY A 379 -7.69 5.83 4.30
CA GLY A 379 -7.44 7.10 4.95
C GLY A 379 -5.96 7.46 5.10
N ASN A 380 -5.68 8.70 5.49
CA ASN A 380 -4.33 9.26 5.52
C ASN A 380 -3.61 9.18 6.88
N PHE A 381 -4.20 8.53 7.88
CA PHE A 381 -3.70 8.50 9.25
C PHE A 381 -2.21 8.08 9.32
N TRP A 382 -1.85 6.97 8.69
CA TRP A 382 -0.50 6.43 8.74
C TRP A 382 0.51 7.31 7.99
N ASN A 383 0.04 7.96 6.91
CA ASN A 383 0.85 8.92 6.18
C ASN A 383 1.29 10.07 7.07
N MET A 384 0.35 10.65 7.82
CA MET A 384 0.63 11.80 8.68
C MET A 384 1.42 11.41 9.93
N LEU A 385 1.18 10.21 10.48
CA LEU A 385 1.91 9.71 11.66
C LEU A 385 3.41 9.57 11.40
N TRP A 386 3.80 8.93 10.29
CA TRP A 386 5.18 8.57 10.02
C TRP A 386 5.97 9.61 9.22
N ALA A 387 5.28 10.56 8.57
CA ALA A 387 5.87 11.52 7.64
C ALA A 387 7.08 12.25 8.21
N ILE A 388 6.88 13.02 9.29
CA ILE A 388 7.94 13.85 9.88
C ILE A 388 9.00 12.98 10.60
N PRO A 389 8.64 11.93 11.37
CA PRO A 389 9.63 10.99 11.87
C PRO A 389 10.52 10.38 10.78
N GLY A 390 9.97 10.04 9.61
CA GLY A 390 10.73 9.53 8.47
C GLY A 390 11.64 10.59 7.85
N ALA A 391 11.11 11.78 7.54
CA ALA A 391 11.87 12.90 6.96
C ALA A 391 13.01 13.35 7.88
N SER A 392 12.82 13.26 9.22
CA SER A 392 13.81 13.67 10.22
C SER A 392 15.13 12.90 10.13
N ARG A 393 15.13 11.71 9.51
CA ARG A 393 16.35 10.89 9.34
C ARG A 393 17.34 11.54 8.38
N SER A 394 16.90 12.45 7.52
CA SER A 394 17.76 13.28 6.67
C SER A 394 18.21 14.61 7.31
N GLY A 395 17.94 14.80 8.59
CA GLY A 395 18.40 15.94 9.38
C GLY A 395 17.41 17.10 9.48
N PRO A 396 17.73 18.12 10.30
CA PRO A 396 16.81 19.21 10.61
C PRO A 396 16.37 20.06 9.42
N LEU A 397 17.26 20.34 8.46
CA LEU A 397 16.91 21.11 7.26
C LEU A 397 15.89 20.39 6.39
N ALA A 398 16.02 19.08 6.21
CA ALA A 398 15.06 18.27 5.47
C ALA A 398 13.69 18.24 6.18
N THR A 399 13.70 18.09 7.50
CA THR A 399 12.49 18.10 8.34
C THR A 399 11.76 19.43 8.23
N GLY A 400 12.48 20.54 8.38
CA GLY A 400 11.91 21.90 8.27
C GLY A 400 11.37 22.19 6.87
N ALA A 401 12.08 21.76 5.83
CA ALA A 401 11.61 21.92 4.45
C ALA A 401 10.33 21.12 4.17
N TYR A 402 10.24 19.86 4.65
CA TYR A 402 9.02 19.08 4.59
C TYR A 402 7.87 19.76 5.34
N LEU A 403 8.10 20.20 6.58
CA LEU A 403 7.07 20.85 7.38
C LEU A 403 6.60 22.15 6.75
N LYS A 404 7.48 22.91 6.08
CA LYS A 404 7.10 24.11 5.34
C LYS A 404 6.05 23.83 4.25
N GLU A 405 6.14 22.70 3.57
CA GLU A 405 5.14 22.30 2.57
C GLU A 405 3.83 21.80 3.21
N GLN A 406 3.87 21.22 4.44
CA GLN A 406 2.72 20.57 5.08
C GLN A 406 2.18 21.32 6.32
N ALA A 407 2.78 22.42 6.75
CA ALA A 407 2.35 23.15 7.95
C ALA A 407 0.87 23.52 7.94
N TRP A 408 0.36 23.90 6.77
CA TRP A 408 -1.05 24.24 6.56
C TRP A 408 -1.99 23.10 7.02
N TYR A 409 -1.66 21.85 6.72
CA TYR A 409 -2.46 20.69 7.08
C TYR A 409 -2.45 20.46 8.59
N TYR A 410 -1.27 20.46 9.21
CA TYR A 410 -1.14 20.28 10.66
C TYR A 410 -1.81 21.41 11.43
N ASP A 411 -1.69 22.67 10.98
CA ASP A 411 -2.33 23.80 11.61
C ASP A 411 -3.86 23.76 11.48
N LEU A 412 -4.41 23.24 10.36
CA LEU A 412 -5.86 22.99 10.22
C LEU A 412 -6.36 21.80 11.06
N ALA A 413 -5.56 20.75 11.21
CA ALA A 413 -5.92 19.59 12.01
C ALA A 413 -5.87 19.86 13.52
N ARG A 414 -5.17 20.93 13.95
CA ARG A 414 -5.00 21.30 15.35
C ARG A 414 -6.20 22.11 15.85
N ASN A 415 -6.90 21.62 16.88
CA ASN A 415 -8.00 22.34 17.49
C ASN A 415 -7.54 23.43 18.46
N TRP A 416 -8.42 24.35 18.83
CA TRP A 416 -8.13 25.49 19.69
C TRP A 416 -7.74 25.09 21.15
N LYS A 417 -8.07 23.86 21.57
CA LYS A 417 -7.69 23.29 22.88
C LYS A 417 -6.29 22.66 22.86
N GLY A 418 -5.70 22.44 21.66
CA GLY A 418 -4.34 21.92 21.51
C GLY A 418 -4.27 20.43 21.12
N GLY A 419 -5.40 19.76 20.92
CA GLY A 419 -5.47 18.43 20.34
C GLY A 419 -5.47 18.47 18.82
N PHE A 420 -5.38 17.29 18.19
CA PHE A 420 -5.48 17.12 16.76
C PHE A 420 -6.68 16.26 16.40
N VAL A 421 -7.34 16.60 15.29
CA VAL A 421 -8.51 15.93 14.77
C VAL A 421 -8.20 15.34 13.39
N TYR A 422 -8.72 14.16 13.13
CA TYR A 422 -8.61 13.55 11.81
C TYR A 422 -9.35 14.38 10.76
N GLN A 423 -8.68 14.67 9.66
CA GLN A 423 -9.25 15.35 8.50
C GLN A 423 -9.49 14.31 7.40
N LYS A 424 -10.76 14.01 7.13
CA LYS A 424 -11.14 13.04 6.09
C LYS A 424 -10.60 13.45 4.73
N ILE A 425 -10.34 12.46 3.88
CA ILE A 425 -9.94 12.68 2.49
C ILE A 425 -11.16 12.98 1.64
N GLU A 426 -12.19 12.14 1.72
CA GLU A 426 -13.46 12.28 1.00
C GLU A 426 -14.63 11.86 1.89
N ALA A 427 -15.76 12.52 1.73
CA ALA A 427 -16.98 12.04 2.30
C ALA A 427 -17.50 10.85 1.50
N GLY A 428 -18.04 9.90 2.20
CA GLY A 428 -18.55 8.69 1.58
C GLY A 428 -17.47 7.69 1.18
N ASP A 429 -16.19 7.91 1.52
CA ASP A 429 -15.24 6.80 1.54
C ASP A 429 -15.60 5.89 2.70
N GLU A 430 -16.37 4.86 2.40
CA GLU A 430 -16.78 3.80 3.34
C GLU A 430 -15.55 3.07 3.94
N ASN A 431 -14.37 3.25 3.34
CA ASN A 431 -13.11 2.68 3.78
C ASN A 431 -12.33 3.58 4.75
N ASP A 432 -12.80 4.80 5.06
CA ASP A 432 -12.15 5.66 6.04
C ASP A 432 -12.41 5.18 7.47
N ASN A 433 -11.52 4.34 7.97
CA ASN A 433 -11.63 3.69 9.28
C ASN A 433 -11.16 4.57 10.45
N TYR A 434 -10.71 5.81 10.21
CA TYR A 434 -10.03 6.63 11.22
C TYR A 434 -10.84 7.84 11.70
N THR A 435 -12.06 8.00 11.21
CA THR A 435 -12.91 9.17 11.47
C THR A 435 -13.10 9.49 12.95
N GLU A 436 -13.17 8.45 13.81
CA GLU A 436 -13.38 8.61 15.25
C GLU A 436 -12.08 8.51 16.05
N TRP A 437 -10.93 8.43 15.38
CA TRP A 437 -9.66 8.28 16.07
C TRP A 437 -9.15 9.63 16.58
N ASP A 438 -8.67 9.61 17.83
CA ASP A 438 -7.92 10.74 18.39
C ASP A 438 -6.51 10.76 17.80
N LEU A 439 -6.18 11.79 17.05
CA LEU A 439 -4.88 11.93 16.39
C LEU A 439 -3.86 12.70 17.22
N THR A 440 -4.23 13.19 18.41
CA THR A 440 -3.40 14.09 19.18
C THR A 440 -2.00 13.53 19.39
N GLY A 441 -1.90 12.30 19.93
CA GLY A 441 -0.60 11.68 20.16
C GLY A 441 0.20 11.43 18.90
N GLY A 442 -0.44 10.90 17.85
CA GLY A 442 0.23 10.61 16.58
C GLY A 442 0.89 11.84 15.95
N TYR A 443 0.17 12.98 15.93
CA TYR A 443 0.72 14.21 15.35
C TYR A 443 1.72 14.91 16.31
N LEU A 444 1.50 14.81 17.62
CA LEU A 444 2.43 15.36 18.60
C LEU A 444 3.81 14.68 18.55
N LEU A 445 3.89 13.39 18.20
CA LEU A 445 5.20 12.73 18.02
C LEU A 445 6.07 13.49 17.02
N SER A 446 5.48 14.04 15.94
CA SER A 446 6.18 14.87 14.97
C SER A 446 6.75 16.16 15.58
N PHE A 447 5.98 16.81 16.44
CA PHE A 447 6.41 18.04 17.13
C PHE A 447 7.36 17.77 18.33
N GLY A 448 7.36 16.54 18.85
CA GLY A 448 8.23 16.11 19.95
C GLY A 448 9.65 15.67 19.54
N LEU A 449 9.98 15.66 18.23
CA LEU A 449 11.29 15.22 17.72
C LEU A 449 12.49 15.95 18.36
N TYR A 450 12.33 17.23 18.70
CA TYR A 450 13.42 18.01 19.34
C TYR A 450 13.83 17.46 20.70
N GLN A 451 12.97 16.72 21.39
CA GLN A 451 13.27 16.09 22.68
C GLN A 451 14.25 14.92 22.56
N LYS A 452 14.28 14.24 21.40
CA LYS A 452 15.13 13.05 21.16
C LYS A 452 15.03 11.99 22.28
N SER A 453 13.88 11.87 22.91
CA SER A 453 13.67 11.03 24.09
C SER A 453 13.36 9.58 23.76
N LEU A 454 12.71 9.33 22.59
CA LEU A 454 12.33 8.02 22.11
C LEU A 454 13.18 7.55 20.93
N CYS A 455 13.37 6.24 20.80
CA CYS A 455 14.13 5.65 19.70
C CYS A 455 13.49 5.96 18.35
N ILE A 456 12.16 5.87 18.25
CA ILE A 456 11.43 6.22 17.03
C ILE A 456 11.52 7.70 16.68
N LEU A 457 11.91 8.56 17.60
CA LEU A 457 12.08 10.00 17.42
C LEU A 457 13.56 10.42 17.31
N GLY A 458 14.46 9.49 17.02
CA GLY A 458 15.87 9.80 16.80
C GLY A 458 16.67 10.07 18.08
N LYS A 459 16.44 9.28 19.13
CA LYS A 459 17.25 9.28 20.38
C LYS A 459 18.74 9.11 20.11
N LYS A 460 19.10 8.35 19.08
CA LYS A 460 20.46 8.20 18.58
C LYS A 460 20.64 9.02 17.29
N PRO A 461 21.88 9.43 16.97
CA PRO A 461 22.18 10.03 15.67
C PRO A 461 21.72 9.12 14.50
N SER A 462 21.20 9.72 13.44
CA SER A 462 20.73 8.98 12.28
C SER A 462 21.86 8.24 11.58
N ALA A 463 21.59 7.03 11.09
CA ALA A 463 22.49 6.28 10.22
C ALA A 463 22.71 7.00 8.87
N ALA A 464 21.70 7.75 8.40
CA ALA A 464 21.83 8.59 7.20
C ALA A 464 22.56 9.91 7.51
N PRO A 465 23.35 10.44 6.58
CA PRO A 465 23.93 11.77 6.72
C PRO A 465 22.83 12.83 6.64
N ALA A 466 22.96 13.89 7.42
CA ALA A 466 22.11 15.05 7.25
C ALA A 466 22.35 15.71 5.89
N LEU A 467 21.25 16.09 5.23
CA LEU A 467 21.31 16.80 3.96
C LEU A 467 21.69 18.27 4.17
N ASP A 468 22.52 18.80 3.29
CA ASP A 468 22.73 20.24 3.16
C ASP A 468 21.57 20.92 2.42
N ALA A 469 21.58 22.25 2.35
CA ALA A 469 20.49 23.03 1.78
C ALA A 469 20.24 22.72 0.28
N GLU A 470 21.31 22.47 -0.50
CA GLU A 470 21.18 22.15 -1.92
C GLU A 470 20.61 20.74 -2.15
N ALA A 471 21.02 19.77 -1.34
CA ALA A 471 20.47 18.43 -1.39
C ALA A 471 18.99 18.42 -0.96
N VAL A 472 18.64 19.16 0.10
CA VAL A 472 17.23 19.32 0.52
C VAL A 472 16.38 19.91 -0.59
N LYS A 473 16.87 20.97 -1.26
CA LYS A 473 16.18 21.58 -2.40
C LYS A 473 15.90 20.58 -3.52
N LYS A 474 16.88 19.73 -3.86
CA LYS A 474 16.70 18.69 -4.88
C LYS A 474 15.65 17.65 -4.46
N VAL A 475 15.62 17.28 -3.18
CA VAL A 475 14.61 16.33 -2.66
C VAL A 475 13.20 16.94 -2.68
N ILE A 476 13.04 18.20 -2.29
CA ILE A 476 11.74 18.89 -2.35
C ILE A 476 11.29 19.07 -3.80
N ILE A 477 12.19 19.41 -4.73
CA ILE A 477 11.84 19.51 -6.16
C ILE A 477 11.36 18.17 -6.71
N ALA A 478 11.89 17.05 -6.23
CA ALA A 478 11.43 15.72 -6.66
C ALA A 478 9.96 15.46 -6.35
N GLY A 479 9.40 16.06 -5.29
CA GLY A 479 7.98 15.95 -4.93
C GLY A 479 7.06 16.92 -5.68
N ARG A 480 7.58 17.87 -6.44
CA ARG A 480 6.77 18.89 -7.14
C ARG A 480 6.22 18.39 -8.47
N ASP A 481 5.15 19.06 -8.91
CA ASP A 481 4.57 18.94 -10.25
C ASP A 481 4.02 17.57 -10.60
N ARG A 482 3.85 16.68 -9.63
CA ARG A 482 3.20 15.42 -9.87
C ARG A 482 1.72 15.62 -10.20
N PHE A 483 1.06 16.51 -9.48
CA PHE A 483 -0.32 16.93 -9.72
C PHE A 483 -0.35 18.47 -9.93
N PRO A 484 -0.08 18.97 -11.12
CA PRO A 484 -0.14 20.40 -11.36
C PRO A 484 -1.59 20.88 -11.38
N GLU A 485 -1.77 22.12 -11.02
CA GLU A 485 -3.02 22.84 -11.07
C GLU A 485 -3.86 22.49 -12.31
N GLY A 486 -5.01 21.88 -12.10
CA GLY A 486 -6.03 21.66 -13.13
C GLY A 486 -5.72 20.64 -14.21
N GLY A 487 -4.78 19.72 -14.01
CA GLY A 487 -4.52 18.68 -14.99
C GLY A 487 -3.35 17.79 -14.67
N ARG A 488 -3.52 16.54 -14.99
CA ARG A 488 -2.58 15.46 -14.76
C ARG A 488 -1.19 15.79 -15.26
N ASN A 489 -0.21 15.83 -14.34
CA ASN A 489 1.21 15.73 -14.62
C ASN A 489 1.87 16.96 -15.27
N GLY A 490 2.45 17.83 -14.45
CA GLY A 490 3.27 18.98 -14.90
C GLY A 490 4.46 18.59 -15.78
N TYR A 491 4.87 17.32 -15.71
CA TYR A 491 5.90 16.77 -16.56
C TYR A 491 5.57 16.88 -18.05
N TYR A 492 4.31 16.86 -18.46
CA TYR A 492 3.92 17.03 -19.86
C TYR A 492 4.27 18.42 -20.45
N LYS A 493 4.48 19.41 -19.58
CA LYS A 493 4.84 20.78 -19.97
C LYS A 493 6.36 21.03 -19.97
N ARG A 494 7.18 20.08 -19.45
CA ARG A 494 8.63 20.21 -19.38
C ARG A 494 9.27 20.07 -20.77
N HIS A 495 10.43 20.70 -20.97
CA HIS A 495 11.22 20.52 -22.18
C HIS A 495 11.88 19.14 -22.22
N ASP A 496 12.30 18.70 -23.41
CA ASP A 496 12.88 17.36 -23.64
C ASP A 496 14.14 17.14 -22.76
N GLU A 497 14.98 18.14 -22.64
CA GLU A 497 16.19 18.11 -21.83
C GLU A 497 15.88 17.92 -20.33
N GLU A 498 14.81 18.56 -19.84
CA GLU A 498 14.36 18.42 -18.44
C GLU A 498 13.80 17.02 -18.19
N LEU A 499 13.09 16.43 -19.16
CA LEU A 499 12.58 15.06 -19.08
C LEU A 499 13.74 14.05 -19.08
N ILE A 500 14.73 14.23 -19.96
CA ILE A 500 15.92 13.36 -20.01
C ILE A 500 16.72 13.48 -18.71
N GLU A 501 16.85 14.69 -18.13
CA GLU A 501 17.50 14.86 -16.85
C GLU A 501 16.69 14.20 -15.71
N GLY A 502 15.36 14.31 -15.76
CA GLY A 502 14.48 13.64 -14.82
C GLY A 502 14.63 12.11 -14.78
N LEU A 503 14.98 11.47 -15.90
CA LEU A 503 15.26 10.03 -15.98
C LEU A 503 16.51 9.61 -15.18
N LYS A 504 17.43 10.54 -14.91
CA LYS A 504 18.66 10.29 -14.13
C LYS A 504 18.45 10.49 -12.62
N SER A 505 17.24 10.89 -12.20
CA SER A 505 16.96 11.19 -10.81
C SER A 505 17.06 9.98 -9.90
N TRP A 506 17.53 10.21 -8.66
CA TRP A 506 17.41 9.25 -7.56
C TRP A 506 15.95 8.88 -7.29
N SER A 507 15.01 9.81 -7.54
CA SER A 507 13.58 9.64 -7.26
C SER A 507 12.91 8.74 -8.30
N PRO A 508 12.33 7.60 -7.88
CA PRO A 508 11.56 6.76 -8.78
C PRO A 508 10.39 7.51 -9.43
N ALA A 509 9.71 8.38 -8.67
CA ALA A 509 8.58 9.15 -9.17
C ALA A 509 8.98 10.14 -10.27
N MET A 510 10.13 10.80 -10.13
CA MET A 510 10.64 11.65 -11.21
C MET A 510 10.95 10.85 -12.47
N ARG A 511 11.62 9.69 -12.33
CA ARG A 511 11.90 8.81 -13.48
C ARG A 511 10.62 8.36 -14.16
N TYR A 512 9.66 7.84 -13.37
CA TYR A 512 8.38 7.37 -13.88
C TYR A 512 7.60 8.45 -14.66
N HIS A 513 7.42 9.64 -14.06
CA HIS A 513 6.67 10.72 -14.70
C HIS A 513 7.40 11.32 -15.90
N SER A 514 8.74 11.38 -15.87
CA SER A 514 9.53 11.76 -17.04
C SER A 514 9.38 10.76 -18.18
N ALA A 515 9.47 9.46 -17.88
CA ALA A 515 9.26 8.38 -18.84
C ALA A 515 7.84 8.40 -19.42
N GLU A 516 6.82 8.61 -18.58
CA GLU A 516 5.42 8.75 -19.01
C GLU A 516 5.24 9.94 -19.95
N ALA A 517 5.82 11.10 -19.63
CA ALA A 517 5.75 12.29 -20.47
C ALA A 517 6.45 12.09 -21.81
N ILE A 518 7.62 11.44 -21.84
CA ILE A 518 8.32 11.06 -23.07
C ILE A 518 7.47 10.12 -23.91
N GLY A 519 6.91 9.07 -23.30
CA GLY A 519 6.05 8.10 -24.00
C GLY A 519 4.82 8.76 -24.63
N LYS A 520 4.16 9.69 -23.88
CA LYS A 520 2.99 10.41 -24.40
C LYS A 520 3.35 11.42 -25.49
N ARG A 521 4.51 12.05 -25.39
CA ARG A 521 4.99 13.02 -26.41
C ARG A 521 5.35 12.30 -27.71
N GLY A 522 5.92 11.10 -27.62
CA GLY A 522 6.50 10.41 -28.78
C GLY A 522 7.72 11.16 -29.32
N GLY A 523 8.14 10.80 -30.52
CA GLY A 523 9.29 11.42 -31.17
C GLY A 523 10.59 10.60 -31.06
N ASP A 524 11.70 11.15 -31.53
CA ASP A 524 12.98 10.46 -31.64
C ASP A 524 13.84 10.58 -30.37
N PHE A 525 13.36 10.00 -29.28
CA PHE A 525 14.13 9.93 -28.02
C PHE A 525 15.05 8.70 -27.95
N ALA A 526 14.85 7.70 -28.80
CA ALA A 526 15.54 6.41 -28.70
C ALA A 526 17.06 6.53 -28.67
N PRO A 527 17.75 7.35 -29.47
CA PRO A 527 19.20 7.49 -29.38
C PRO A 527 19.70 8.01 -28.04
N ALA A 528 19.03 9.03 -27.45
CA ALA A 528 19.41 9.58 -26.17
C ALA A 528 19.16 8.56 -25.04
N LEU A 529 18.07 7.82 -25.09
CA LEU A 529 17.72 6.79 -24.10
C LEU A 529 18.70 5.60 -24.16
N LEU A 530 19.12 5.20 -25.37
CA LEU A 530 20.13 4.14 -25.53
C LEU A 530 21.47 4.58 -24.93
N ALA A 531 21.89 5.82 -25.12
CA ALA A 531 23.11 6.33 -24.51
C ALA A 531 23.02 6.32 -22.96
N LEU A 532 21.86 6.62 -22.38
CA LEU A 532 21.65 6.49 -20.93
C LEU A 532 21.71 5.04 -20.47
N LEU A 533 21.11 4.12 -21.22
CA LEU A 533 21.07 2.69 -20.88
C LEU A 533 22.46 2.04 -20.91
N GLU A 534 23.31 2.45 -21.84
CA GLU A 534 24.70 2.00 -21.98
C GLU A 534 25.63 2.62 -20.93
N GLY A 535 25.18 3.69 -20.27
CA GLY A 535 25.93 4.38 -19.22
C GLY A 535 26.11 3.52 -17.95
N LYS A 536 26.90 4.06 -17.00
CA LYS A 536 27.18 3.40 -15.71
C LYS A 536 26.25 3.81 -14.59
N ASP A 537 25.54 4.94 -14.74
CA ASP A 537 24.61 5.43 -13.72
C ASP A 537 23.35 4.54 -13.68
N ARG A 538 23.11 3.90 -12.53
CA ARG A 538 21.98 2.96 -12.38
C ARG A 538 20.62 3.62 -12.53
N TYR A 539 20.47 4.86 -12.03
CA TYR A 539 19.19 5.56 -12.11
C TYR A 539 18.88 5.99 -13.54
N ALA A 540 19.90 6.47 -14.27
CA ALA A 540 19.79 6.78 -15.68
C ALA A 540 19.39 5.54 -16.51
N ARG A 541 19.98 4.38 -16.19
CA ARG A 541 19.63 3.10 -16.84
C ARG A 541 18.19 2.68 -16.55
N TYR A 542 17.72 2.82 -15.30
CA TYR A 542 16.32 2.54 -14.93
C TYR A 542 15.37 3.44 -15.70
N GLY A 543 15.57 4.77 -15.63
CA GLY A 543 14.73 5.73 -16.34
C GLY A 543 14.74 5.54 -17.86
N ALA A 544 15.89 5.20 -18.44
CA ALA A 544 16.00 4.91 -19.87
C ALA A 544 15.12 3.72 -20.29
N ILE A 545 15.17 2.59 -19.56
CA ILE A 545 14.34 1.42 -19.86
C ILE A 545 12.85 1.74 -19.69
N GLU A 546 12.47 2.44 -18.62
CA GLU A 546 11.10 2.87 -18.41
C GLU A 546 10.60 3.73 -19.58
N ALA A 547 11.41 4.70 -20.03
CA ALA A 547 11.07 5.57 -21.16
C ALA A 547 11.02 4.83 -22.49
N LEU A 548 11.97 3.91 -22.77
CA LEU A 548 11.92 3.05 -23.95
C LEU A 548 10.64 2.20 -23.99
N GLY A 549 10.26 1.64 -22.84
CA GLY A 549 8.99 0.91 -22.74
C GLY A 549 7.76 1.79 -22.97
N ARG A 550 7.76 3.06 -22.51
CA ARG A 550 6.66 4.00 -22.72
C ARG A 550 6.58 4.52 -24.17
N LEU A 551 7.72 4.63 -24.88
CA LEU A 551 7.74 4.93 -26.32
C LEU A 551 7.16 3.79 -27.16
N GLY A 552 7.12 2.57 -26.63
CA GLY A 552 6.54 1.42 -27.31
C GLY A 552 7.19 1.15 -28.68
N THR A 553 6.40 1.08 -29.74
CA THR A 553 6.90 0.80 -31.11
C THR A 553 7.90 1.83 -31.64
N GLY A 554 7.89 3.06 -31.09
CA GLY A 554 8.89 4.09 -31.41
C GLY A 554 10.31 3.75 -30.92
N ALA A 555 10.44 2.77 -30.01
CA ALA A 555 11.72 2.33 -29.48
C ALA A 555 12.14 0.94 -29.96
N THR A 556 11.58 0.42 -31.07
CA THR A 556 11.90 -0.93 -31.58
C THR A 556 13.40 -1.12 -31.90
N SER A 557 14.12 -0.07 -32.22
CA SER A 557 15.57 -0.08 -32.41
C SER A 557 16.35 -0.48 -31.16
N ALA A 558 15.76 -0.33 -29.96
CA ALA A 558 16.36 -0.69 -28.69
C ALA A 558 16.21 -2.19 -28.32
N LEU A 559 15.54 -2.99 -29.15
CA LEU A 559 15.30 -4.41 -28.89
C LEU A 559 16.56 -5.19 -28.51
N PRO A 560 17.74 -5.06 -29.18
CA PRO A 560 18.93 -5.79 -28.78
C PRO A 560 19.42 -5.45 -27.36
N GLN A 561 19.40 -4.16 -26.98
CA GLN A 561 19.85 -3.69 -25.68
C GLN A 561 18.87 -4.12 -24.57
N LEU A 562 17.56 -4.09 -24.83
CA LEU A 562 16.55 -4.57 -23.86
C LEU A 562 16.63 -6.09 -23.65
N ARG A 563 16.89 -6.87 -24.70
CA ARG A 563 17.17 -8.32 -24.58
C ARG A 563 18.46 -8.59 -23.79
N ALA A 564 19.50 -7.78 -23.99
CA ALA A 564 20.71 -7.86 -23.19
C ALA A 564 20.46 -7.52 -21.72
N ALA A 565 19.61 -6.54 -21.44
CA ALA A 565 19.23 -6.13 -20.08
C ALA A 565 18.47 -7.22 -19.29
N LEU A 566 17.81 -8.20 -19.95
CA LEU A 566 17.27 -9.39 -19.27
C LEU A 566 18.33 -10.28 -18.61
N LYS A 567 19.60 -10.07 -18.94
CA LYS A 567 20.75 -10.83 -18.39
C LYS A 567 21.67 -9.96 -17.54
N ASP A 568 21.26 -8.72 -17.26
CA ASP A 568 22.05 -7.78 -16.46
C ASP A 568 22.23 -8.30 -15.02
N PRO A 569 23.39 -8.05 -14.36
CA PRO A 569 23.57 -8.37 -12.95
C PRO A 569 22.54 -7.69 -12.03
N ASP A 570 22.03 -6.52 -12.43
CA ASP A 570 20.98 -5.82 -11.71
C ASP A 570 19.61 -6.45 -12.00
N THR A 571 19.07 -7.15 -11.00
CA THR A 571 17.77 -7.84 -11.12
C THR A 571 16.60 -6.88 -11.34
N TRP A 572 16.68 -5.63 -10.86
CA TRP A 572 15.62 -4.65 -11.12
C TRP A 572 15.63 -4.19 -12.58
N LEU A 573 16.82 -4.01 -13.16
CA LEU A 573 16.93 -3.70 -14.59
C LEU A 573 16.35 -4.83 -15.45
N GLN A 574 16.53 -6.10 -15.04
CA GLN A 574 15.88 -7.24 -15.72
C GLN A 574 14.34 -7.13 -15.67
N CYS A 575 13.78 -6.74 -14.50
CA CYS A 575 12.33 -6.56 -14.34
C CYS A 575 11.80 -5.47 -15.27
N LEU A 576 12.46 -4.31 -15.30
CA LEU A 576 12.07 -3.19 -16.17
C LEU A 576 12.21 -3.56 -17.66
N ALA A 577 13.24 -4.29 -18.04
CA ALA A 577 13.43 -4.76 -19.41
C ALA A 577 12.34 -5.75 -19.85
N ALA A 578 11.95 -6.68 -18.97
CA ALA A 578 10.87 -7.62 -19.23
C ALA A 578 9.54 -6.88 -19.50
N GLU A 579 9.24 -5.85 -18.72
CA GLU A 579 8.05 -5.02 -18.93
C GLU A 579 8.17 -4.20 -20.22
N ALA A 580 9.30 -3.54 -20.48
CA ALA A 580 9.50 -2.72 -21.66
C ALA A 580 9.31 -3.52 -22.96
N LEU A 581 9.81 -4.77 -23.01
CA LEU A 581 9.70 -5.64 -24.18
C LEU A 581 8.26 -5.95 -24.59
N THR A 582 7.31 -5.97 -23.64
CA THR A 582 5.89 -6.20 -23.94
C THR A 582 5.25 -5.06 -24.73
N ARG A 583 5.88 -3.87 -24.74
CA ARG A 583 5.35 -2.65 -25.34
C ARG A 583 5.99 -2.29 -26.69
N LEU A 584 7.08 -2.98 -27.09
CA LEU A 584 7.78 -2.69 -28.33
C LEU A 584 7.06 -3.16 -29.61
N GLY A 585 5.89 -3.76 -29.48
CA GLY A 585 5.11 -4.35 -30.57
C GLY A 585 5.29 -5.85 -30.72
N ASP A 586 4.35 -6.51 -31.38
CA ASP A 586 4.20 -7.98 -31.40
C ASP A 586 5.43 -8.73 -31.91
N LYS A 587 6.08 -8.21 -32.96
CA LYS A 587 7.29 -8.86 -33.52
C LYS A 587 8.44 -8.82 -32.52
N ALA A 588 8.76 -7.66 -31.93
CA ALA A 588 9.83 -7.50 -30.97
C ALA A 588 9.57 -8.33 -29.71
N ALA A 589 8.33 -8.38 -29.24
CA ALA A 589 7.91 -9.18 -28.12
C ALA A 589 8.11 -10.68 -28.39
N LYS A 590 7.69 -11.19 -29.55
CA LYS A 590 7.90 -12.59 -29.99
C LYS A 590 9.37 -12.95 -30.16
N ASP A 591 10.19 -12.04 -30.70
CA ASP A 591 11.64 -12.24 -30.87
C ASP A 591 12.35 -12.33 -29.49
N SER A 592 11.72 -11.89 -28.40
CA SER A 592 12.24 -11.91 -27.04
C SER A 592 11.84 -13.15 -26.23
N LEU A 593 10.94 -14.01 -26.75
CA LEU A 593 10.38 -15.15 -26.02
C LEU A 593 11.43 -16.06 -25.42
N GLY A 594 12.46 -16.42 -26.17
CA GLY A 594 13.53 -17.31 -25.69
C GLY A 594 14.30 -16.72 -24.51
N ASP A 595 14.57 -15.41 -24.52
CA ASP A 595 15.27 -14.73 -23.42
C ASP A 595 14.38 -14.59 -22.18
N LEU A 596 13.08 -14.32 -22.35
CA LEU A 596 12.10 -14.28 -21.26
C LEU A 596 11.86 -15.66 -20.64
N PHE A 597 11.82 -16.72 -21.46
CA PHE A 597 11.76 -18.09 -20.97
C PHE A 597 13.01 -18.43 -20.13
N ALA A 598 14.19 -18.07 -20.63
CA ALA A 598 15.43 -18.28 -19.89
C ALA A 598 15.46 -17.48 -18.57
N MET A 599 14.93 -16.24 -18.56
CA MET A 599 14.81 -15.42 -17.35
C MET A 599 13.86 -16.06 -16.32
N SER A 600 12.70 -16.58 -16.75
CA SER A 600 11.71 -17.21 -15.86
C SER A 600 12.22 -18.51 -15.22
N LEU A 601 13.14 -19.22 -15.89
CA LEU A 601 13.72 -20.48 -15.40
C LEU A 601 14.97 -20.28 -14.50
N ARG A 602 15.55 -19.08 -14.48
CA ARG A 602 16.81 -18.81 -13.81
C ARG A 602 16.61 -18.44 -12.34
N PRO A 603 17.09 -19.22 -11.37
CA PRO A 603 17.13 -18.80 -9.98
C PRO A 603 18.16 -17.68 -9.81
N THR A 604 17.81 -16.68 -8.98
CA THR A 604 18.71 -15.56 -8.67
C THR A 604 18.85 -15.42 -7.17
N PRO A 605 19.99 -15.75 -6.57
CA PRO A 605 20.21 -15.64 -5.12
C PRO A 605 20.06 -14.20 -4.59
N ALA A 606 20.36 -13.21 -5.44
CA ALA A 606 20.20 -11.79 -5.11
C ALA A 606 18.74 -11.32 -5.05
N ASP A 607 17.79 -12.14 -5.49
CA ASP A 607 16.35 -11.85 -5.46
C ASP A 607 15.59 -12.96 -4.71
N PRO A 608 15.62 -12.94 -3.37
CA PRO A 608 15.01 -13.99 -2.56
C PRO A 608 13.49 -14.10 -2.73
N ARG A 609 12.83 -13.03 -3.23
CA ARG A 609 11.40 -13.03 -3.52
C ARG A 609 11.08 -13.36 -4.98
N ARG A 610 12.09 -13.66 -5.78
CA ARG A 610 11.93 -14.06 -7.19
C ARG A 610 11.16 -13.05 -8.04
N MET A 611 11.34 -11.75 -7.77
CA MET A 611 10.68 -10.66 -8.48
C MET A 611 11.00 -10.65 -9.97
N HIS A 612 12.22 -11.07 -10.36
CA HIS A 612 12.58 -11.23 -11.75
C HIS A 612 11.74 -12.33 -12.44
N GLN A 613 11.47 -13.46 -11.76
CA GLN A 613 10.59 -14.50 -12.30
C GLN A 613 9.15 -14.02 -12.39
N ARG A 614 8.69 -13.24 -11.39
CA ARG A 614 7.38 -12.58 -11.43
C ARG A 614 7.27 -11.63 -12.62
N ALA A 615 8.29 -10.79 -12.87
CA ALA A 615 8.32 -9.88 -14.02
C ALA A 615 8.29 -10.65 -15.35
N ALA A 616 9.11 -11.70 -15.49
CA ALA A 616 9.13 -12.53 -16.68
C ALA A 616 7.80 -13.26 -16.92
N SER A 617 7.21 -13.85 -15.89
CA SER A 617 5.92 -14.56 -16.01
C SER A 617 4.77 -13.62 -16.38
N ARG A 618 4.77 -12.41 -15.85
CA ARG A 618 3.80 -11.36 -16.23
C ARG A 618 3.98 -10.91 -17.69
N ALA A 619 5.20 -10.68 -18.11
CA ALA A 619 5.49 -10.33 -19.51
C ALA A 619 5.04 -11.42 -20.48
N LEU A 620 5.23 -12.69 -20.10
CA LEU A 620 4.88 -13.84 -20.92
C LEU A 620 3.37 -14.12 -20.98
N PHE A 621 2.68 -14.19 -19.82
CA PHE A 621 1.38 -14.86 -19.73
C PHE A 621 0.23 -13.99 -19.25
N SER A 622 0.40 -13.17 -18.23
CA SER A 622 -0.68 -12.38 -17.65
C SER A 622 -0.18 -11.08 -17.05
N PRO A 623 -0.80 -9.94 -17.39
CA PRO A 623 -0.61 -8.72 -16.64
C PRO A 623 -1.11 -8.93 -15.20
N TYR A 624 -0.69 -8.05 -14.29
CA TYR A 624 -1.14 -8.07 -12.90
C TYR A 624 -2.68 -7.98 -12.84
N PRO A 625 -3.37 -8.73 -11.95
CA PRO A 625 -4.81 -8.63 -11.80
C PRO A 625 -5.24 -7.16 -11.63
N GLY A 626 -6.19 -6.71 -12.45
CA GLY A 626 -6.68 -5.33 -12.46
C GLY A 626 -5.99 -4.36 -13.43
N ASN A 627 -4.85 -4.73 -14.04
CA ASN A 627 -4.20 -3.92 -15.07
C ASN A 627 -4.39 -4.51 -16.46
N SER A 628 -5.04 -3.77 -17.35
CA SER A 628 -5.22 -4.16 -18.76
C SER A 628 -3.98 -3.91 -19.63
N GLU A 629 -3.00 -3.17 -19.13
CA GLU A 629 -1.80 -2.76 -19.85
C GLU A 629 -0.52 -2.97 -19.00
N PRO A 630 0.59 -3.34 -19.60
CA PRO A 630 0.74 -3.80 -21.00
C PRO A 630 0.20 -5.22 -21.18
N ARG A 631 -0.24 -5.55 -22.42
CA ARG A 631 -0.65 -6.92 -22.77
C ARG A 631 0.53 -7.86 -22.66
N SER A 632 0.30 -9.06 -22.13
CA SER A 632 1.31 -10.11 -22.09
C SER A 632 1.47 -10.75 -23.46
N ILE A 633 2.68 -11.20 -23.77
CA ILE A 633 3.06 -11.66 -25.12
C ILE A 633 2.25 -12.89 -25.55
N LEU A 634 1.91 -13.78 -24.65
CA LEU A 634 1.19 -15.04 -24.88
C LEU A 634 -0.27 -15.00 -24.41
N SER A 635 -0.79 -13.81 -24.05
CA SER A 635 -2.17 -13.67 -23.58
C SER A 635 -3.21 -14.02 -24.62
N ASP A 636 -2.94 -13.76 -25.91
CA ASP A 636 -3.92 -13.94 -26.98
C ASP A 636 -3.74 -15.24 -27.76
N SER A 637 -2.52 -15.67 -28.06
CA SER A 637 -2.21 -16.89 -28.80
C SER A 637 -0.92 -17.56 -28.36
N LEU A 638 -0.88 -18.89 -28.47
CA LEU A 638 0.31 -19.72 -28.32
C LEU A 638 0.90 -20.18 -29.66
N ASP A 639 0.45 -19.61 -30.79
CA ASP A 639 0.87 -20.02 -32.12
C ASP A 639 2.34 -19.66 -32.39
N GLY A 640 3.08 -20.60 -32.95
CA GLY A 640 4.51 -20.45 -33.28
C GLY A 640 5.44 -20.55 -32.07
N VAL A 641 4.91 -20.82 -30.87
CA VAL A 641 5.72 -21.00 -29.63
C VAL A 641 6.27 -22.42 -29.58
N ASP A 642 7.57 -22.56 -29.28
CA ASP A 642 8.18 -23.86 -29.00
C ASP A 642 7.49 -24.54 -27.81
N ARG A 643 6.74 -25.60 -28.07
CA ARG A 643 5.93 -26.29 -27.05
C ARG A 643 6.79 -26.94 -25.96
N LYS A 644 7.95 -27.42 -26.30
CA LYS A 644 8.85 -28.04 -25.32
C LYS A 644 9.35 -27.00 -24.30
N GLN A 645 9.78 -25.85 -24.77
CA GLN A 645 10.21 -24.75 -23.90
C GLN A 645 9.02 -24.20 -23.09
N LEU A 646 7.86 -24.02 -23.73
CA LEU A 646 6.65 -23.56 -23.06
C LEU A 646 6.27 -24.48 -21.88
N HIS A 647 6.21 -25.80 -22.10
CA HIS A 647 5.91 -26.77 -21.04
C HIS A 647 6.96 -26.73 -19.92
N GLN A 648 8.24 -26.63 -20.23
CA GLN A 648 9.29 -26.51 -19.22
C GLN A 648 9.09 -25.27 -18.34
N VAL A 649 8.78 -24.14 -18.96
CA VAL A 649 8.53 -22.89 -18.25
C VAL A 649 7.27 -23.01 -17.39
N MET A 650 6.15 -23.45 -17.96
CA MET A 650 4.89 -23.59 -17.23
C MET A 650 4.99 -24.53 -16.02
N LYS A 651 5.68 -25.67 -16.16
CA LYS A 651 5.98 -26.57 -15.04
C LYS A 651 6.78 -25.87 -13.94
N SER A 652 7.82 -25.14 -14.29
CA SER A 652 8.62 -24.39 -13.31
C SER A 652 7.81 -23.32 -12.59
N LEU A 653 6.92 -22.63 -13.32
CA LEU A 653 6.08 -21.59 -12.73
C LEU A 653 4.98 -22.18 -11.83
N LEU A 654 4.40 -23.34 -12.15
CA LEU A 654 3.45 -24.06 -11.29
C LEU A 654 4.05 -24.47 -9.94
N GLN A 655 5.36 -24.74 -9.91
CA GLN A 655 6.08 -25.13 -8.70
C GLN A 655 6.69 -23.93 -7.95
N ASN A 656 6.49 -22.69 -8.45
CA ASN A 656 7.05 -21.49 -7.84
C ASN A 656 6.51 -21.26 -6.43
N GLU A 657 7.32 -20.67 -5.55
CA GLU A 657 6.91 -20.33 -4.17
C GLU A 657 5.98 -19.11 -4.09
N ASP A 658 5.75 -18.43 -5.20
CA ASP A 658 4.94 -17.21 -5.30
C ASP A 658 3.60 -17.51 -6.00
N SER A 659 2.49 -17.24 -5.33
CA SER A 659 1.14 -17.45 -5.85
C SER A 659 0.86 -16.64 -7.11
N VAL A 660 1.36 -15.41 -7.21
CA VAL A 660 1.19 -14.56 -8.40
C VAL A 660 1.89 -15.16 -9.61
N VAL A 661 3.08 -15.74 -9.41
CA VAL A 661 3.81 -16.45 -10.47
C VAL A 661 3.04 -17.68 -10.94
N ARG A 662 2.53 -18.49 -10.00
CA ARG A 662 1.69 -19.66 -10.36
C ARG A 662 0.44 -19.24 -11.13
N ALA A 663 -0.25 -18.19 -10.69
CA ALA A 663 -1.49 -17.72 -11.31
C ALA A 663 -1.26 -17.08 -12.70
N SER A 664 -0.07 -16.57 -12.97
CA SER A 664 0.21 -15.88 -14.24
C SER A 664 -0.07 -16.73 -15.50
N ILE A 665 0.10 -18.06 -15.41
CA ILE A 665 -0.08 -18.96 -16.55
C ILE A 665 -1.54 -19.30 -16.88
N ILE A 666 -2.50 -18.89 -16.05
CA ILE A 666 -3.93 -19.25 -16.20
C ILE A 666 -4.46 -18.94 -17.61
N PRO A 667 -4.21 -17.76 -18.22
CA PRO A 667 -4.68 -17.48 -19.57
C PRO A 667 -4.12 -18.43 -20.62
N ALA A 668 -2.89 -18.89 -20.44
CA ALA A 668 -2.26 -19.85 -21.35
C ALA A 668 -2.82 -21.27 -21.17
N LEU A 669 -3.13 -21.69 -19.93
CA LEU A 669 -3.75 -23.00 -19.65
C LEU A 669 -5.07 -23.17 -20.42
N GLY A 670 -5.88 -22.10 -20.52
CA GLY A 670 -7.14 -22.14 -21.27
C GLY A 670 -7.00 -22.30 -22.79
N LYS A 671 -5.78 -22.20 -23.33
CA LYS A 671 -5.48 -22.33 -24.77
C LYS A 671 -4.79 -23.63 -25.15
N LEU A 672 -4.49 -24.45 -24.16
CA LEU A 672 -3.84 -25.74 -24.36
C LEU A 672 -4.86 -26.80 -24.77
N GLY A 673 -4.49 -27.65 -25.73
CA GLY A 673 -5.21 -28.86 -26.04
C GLY A 673 -4.93 -29.99 -25.06
N ASP A 674 -5.70 -31.07 -25.14
CA ASP A 674 -5.63 -32.20 -24.20
C ASP A 674 -4.23 -32.83 -24.08
N SER A 675 -3.50 -32.92 -25.19
CA SER A 675 -2.12 -33.47 -25.21
C SER A 675 -1.14 -32.57 -24.45
N ASP A 676 -1.27 -31.25 -24.56
CA ASP A 676 -0.46 -30.30 -23.82
C ASP A 676 -0.83 -30.28 -22.34
N LEU A 677 -2.15 -30.29 -22.03
CA LEU A 677 -2.67 -30.37 -20.67
C LEU A 677 -2.22 -31.64 -19.96
N ALA A 678 -2.26 -32.79 -20.62
CA ALA A 678 -1.81 -34.06 -20.05
C ALA A 678 -0.40 -34.01 -19.52
N LEU A 679 0.49 -33.22 -20.15
CA LEU A 679 1.88 -33.05 -19.71
C LEU A 679 2.01 -32.15 -18.46
N LEU A 680 1.03 -31.27 -18.21
CA LEU A 680 1.04 -30.31 -17.10
C LEU A 680 0.14 -30.72 -15.92
N LEU A 681 -0.83 -31.66 -16.14
CA LEU A 681 -1.79 -32.06 -15.11
C LEU A 681 -1.17 -32.51 -13.79
N PRO A 682 -0.05 -33.26 -13.76
CA PRO A 682 0.58 -33.62 -12.49
C PRO A 682 1.03 -32.41 -11.69
N ASP A 683 1.59 -31.39 -12.38
CA ASP A 683 2.07 -30.15 -11.75
C ASP A 683 0.87 -29.24 -11.34
N ILE A 684 -0.20 -29.25 -12.11
CA ILE A 684 -1.46 -28.55 -11.79
C ILE A 684 -2.08 -29.15 -10.52
N VAL A 685 -2.17 -30.48 -10.43
CA VAL A 685 -2.67 -31.17 -9.24
C VAL A 685 -1.82 -30.83 -8.02
N SER A 686 -0.50 -30.87 -8.16
CA SER A 686 0.41 -30.45 -7.08
C SER A 686 0.19 -29.01 -6.65
N ALA A 687 -0.07 -28.08 -7.60
CA ALA A 687 -0.37 -26.68 -7.29
C ALA A 687 -1.75 -26.49 -6.63
N ILE A 688 -2.72 -27.39 -6.87
CA ILE A 688 -4.01 -27.41 -6.18
C ILE A 688 -3.83 -27.88 -4.73
N GLU A 689 -3.09 -28.95 -4.51
CA GLU A 689 -2.87 -29.55 -3.20
C GLU A 689 -2.01 -28.64 -2.30
N THR A 690 -0.99 -28.02 -2.87
CA THR A 690 0.02 -27.26 -2.12
C THR A 690 -0.12 -25.77 -2.40
N LEU A 691 -0.62 -25.01 -1.42
CA LEU A 691 -0.66 -23.55 -1.48
C LEU A 691 0.78 -23.00 -1.59
N ALA A 692 0.97 -21.98 -2.45
CA ALA A 692 2.28 -21.33 -2.56
C ALA A 692 2.64 -20.62 -1.25
N PRO A 693 3.91 -20.65 -0.82
CA PRO A 693 4.35 -20.06 0.45
C PRO A 693 4.16 -18.56 0.60
N THR A 694 4.09 -17.83 -0.50
CA THR A 694 4.00 -16.36 -0.49
C THR A 694 2.83 -15.86 -1.34
N ASN A 695 2.37 -14.65 -1.05
CA ASN A 695 1.21 -14.02 -1.71
C ASN A 695 -0.08 -14.84 -1.56
N GLU A 696 -0.38 -15.22 -0.36
CA GLU A 696 -1.53 -16.08 -0.01
C GLU A 696 -2.86 -15.53 -0.54
N MET A 697 -2.99 -14.22 -0.64
CA MET A 697 -4.17 -13.54 -1.21
C MET A 697 -4.53 -14.06 -2.61
N TRP A 698 -3.52 -14.38 -3.42
CA TRP A 698 -3.68 -14.85 -4.80
C TRP A 698 -3.48 -16.37 -4.93
N GLY A 699 -3.34 -17.05 -3.80
CA GLY A 699 -3.01 -18.48 -3.78
C GLY A 699 -4.12 -19.35 -4.34
N ASP A 700 -5.35 -18.87 -4.32
CA ASP A 700 -6.51 -19.66 -4.74
C ASP A 700 -6.76 -19.62 -6.25
N ASP A 701 -6.25 -18.62 -6.98
CA ASP A 701 -6.51 -18.43 -8.40
C ASP A 701 -6.05 -19.64 -9.22
N ILE A 702 -4.81 -20.10 -9.02
CA ILE A 702 -4.29 -21.27 -9.75
C ILE A 702 -4.99 -22.58 -9.30
N ARG A 703 -5.40 -22.67 -8.02
CA ARG A 703 -6.13 -23.82 -7.51
C ARG A 703 -7.50 -23.94 -8.19
N LEU A 704 -8.23 -22.82 -8.31
CA LEU A 704 -9.54 -22.78 -8.99
C LEU A 704 -9.41 -23.06 -10.48
N ALA A 705 -8.42 -22.48 -11.15
CA ALA A 705 -8.17 -22.74 -12.57
C ALA A 705 -7.85 -24.23 -12.82
N GLY A 706 -7.03 -24.82 -11.95
CA GLY A 706 -6.74 -26.27 -12.01
C GLY A 706 -7.97 -27.13 -11.75
N LEU A 707 -8.80 -26.79 -10.75
CA LEU A 707 -10.06 -27.49 -10.47
C LEU A 707 -11.04 -27.34 -11.64
N ASP A 708 -11.14 -26.17 -12.27
CA ASP A 708 -11.97 -25.99 -13.47
C ASP A 708 -11.55 -26.95 -14.58
N ILE A 709 -10.25 -27.10 -14.83
CA ILE A 709 -9.72 -28.03 -15.84
C ILE A 709 -10.09 -29.47 -15.49
N LEU A 710 -9.79 -29.92 -14.26
CA LEU A 710 -10.06 -31.30 -13.83
C LEU A 710 -11.55 -31.65 -13.91
N THR A 711 -12.41 -30.73 -13.48
CA THR A 711 -13.86 -30.98 -13.43
C THR A 711 -14.49 -30.94 -14.80
N ARG A 712 -14.04 -30.07 -15.72
CA ARG A 712 -14.50 -30.07 -17.14
C ARG A 712 -14.10 -31.33 -17.88
N LEU A 713 -12.94 -31.87 -17.57
CA LEU A 713 -12.47 -33.15 -18.16
C LEU A 713 -13.00 -34.37 -17.44
N HIS A 714 -13.88 -34.24 -16.46
CA HIS A 714 -14.40 -35.27 -15.58
C HIS A 714 -13.31 -36.19 -14.99
N ILE A 715 -12.17 -35.61 -14.64
CA ILE A 715 -11.06 -36.32 -14.00
C ILE A 715 -11.47 -36.62 -12.55
N ARG A 716 -11.46 -37.89 -12.17
CA ARG A 716 -11.99 -38.38 -10.88
C ARG A 716 -11.37 -37.68 -9.67
N GLU A 717 -10.06 -37.50 -9.69
CA GLU A 717 -9.29 -36.87 -8.61
C GLU A 717 -9.74 -35.41 -8.35
N GLY A 718 -10.34 -34.75 -9.32
CA GLY A 718 -10.91 -33.40 -9.18
C GLY A 718 -12.05 -33.35 -8.14
N MET A 719 -12.82 -34.41 -7.94
CA MET A 719 -13.88 -34.46 -6.92
C MET A 719 -13.30 -34.34 -5.50
N ASP A 720 -12.31 -35.17 -5.20
CA ASP A 720 -11.65 -35.18 -3.89
C ASP A 720 -10.94 -33.84 -3.64
N LEU A 721 -10.31 -33.26 -4.68
CA LEU A 721 -9.63 -31.97 -4.60
C LEU A 721 -10.60 -30.80 -4.39
N CYS A 722 -11.77 -30.82 -5.01
CA CYS A 722 -12.81 -29.81 -4.75
C CYS A 722 -13.18 -29.77 -3.27
N VAL A 723 -13.35 -30.94 -2.63
CA VAL A 723 -13.76 -31.02 -1.24
C VAL A 723 -12.60 -30.79 -0.28
N SER A 724 -11.44 -31.41 -0.51
CA SER A 724 -10.28 -31.33 0.40
C SER A 724 -9.73 -29.91 0.53
N THR A 725 -9.80 -29.12 -0.53
CA THR A 725 -9.28 -27.72 -0.58
C THR A 725 -10.30 -26.66 -0.13
N ILE A 726 -11.49 -27.05 0.34
CA ILE A 726 -12.40 -26.09 1.01
C ILE A 726 -11.80 -25.68 2.35
N GLU A 727 -11.61 -24.38 2.50
CA GLU A 727 -11.12 -23.72 3.71
C GLU A 727 -12.03 -22.53 4.02
N TRP A 728 -12.48 -22.40 5.27
CA TRP A 728 -13.35 -21.31 5.70
C TRP A 728 -12.50 -20.09 6.09
N ARG A 729 -11.83 -19.52 5.12
CA ARG A 729 -11.00 -18.33 5.29
C ARG A 729 -11.22 -17.36 4.13
N TRP A 730 -10.93 -16.09 4.36
CA TRP A 730 -10.90 -15.12 3.30
C TRP A 730 -9.88 -15.51 2.21
N GLY A 731 -10.23 -15.29 0.95
CA GLY A 731 -9.39 -15.63 -0.20
C GLY A 731 -9.51 -17.11 -0.65
N ASN A 732 -10.31 -17.94 0.04
CA ASN A 732 -10.69 -19.26 -0.45
C ASN A 732 -12.10 -19.20 -1.02
N ASP A 733 -12.26 -19.33 -2.34
CA ASP A 733 -13.57 -19.35 -2.99
C ASP A 733 -14.17 -20.76 -2.91
N TYR A 734 -14.70 -21.12 -1.72
CA TYR A 734 -15.34 -22.40 -1.48
C TYR A 734 -16.63 -22.59 -2.30
N GLN A 735 -17.35 -21.51 -2.63
CA GLN A 735 -18.57 -21.58 -3.46
C GLN A 735 -18.23 -22.08 -4.86
N LYS A 736 -17.16 -21.55 -5.45
CA LYS A 736 -16.69 -21.97 -6.77
C LYS A 736 -16.31 -23.46 -6.79
N ARG A 737 -15.70 -23.95 -5.72
CA ARG A 737 -15.38 -25.37 -5.57
C ARG A 737 -16.64 -26.25 -5.53
N LEU A 738 -17.67 -25.80 -4.82
CA LEU A 738 -18.95 -26.48 -4.76
C LEU A 738 -19.65 -26.48 -6.14
N GLU A 739 -19.63 -25.34 -6.87
CA GLU A 739 -20.12 -25.27 -8.25
C GLU A 739 -19.37 -26.21 -9.19
N TYR A 740 -18.05 -26.30 -9.07
CA TYR A 740 -17.25 -27.22 -9.87
C TYR A 740 -17.57 -28.70 -9.53
N LEU A 741 -17.80 -29.01 -8.28
CA LEU A 741 -18.19 -30.33 -7.84
C LEU A 741 -19.52 -30.80 -8.47
N MET A 742 -20.46 -29.86 -8.70
CA MET A 742 -21.74 -30.17 -9.36
C MET A 742 -21.59 -30.76 -10.76
N ARG A 743 -20.49 -30.48 -11.48
CA ARG A 743 -20.20 -31.02 -12.82
C ARG A 743 -20.08 -32.54 -12.85
N TYR A 744 -19.84 -33.17 -11.70
CA TYR A 744 -19.76 -34.63 -11.56
C TYR A 744 -21.11 -35.32 -11.38
N GLY A 745 -22.19 -34.55 -11.30
CA GLY A 745 -23.54 -35.08 -11.21
C GLY A 745 -23.72 -36.11 -10.11
N THR A 746 -24.29 -37.30 -10.43
CA THR A 746 -24.50 -38.38 -9.44
C THR A 746 -23.19 -38.92 -8.88
N ARG A 747 -22.04 -38.76 -9.56
CA ARG A 747 -20.73 -39.22 -9.08
C ARG A 747 -20.24 -38.39 -7.90
N ALA A 748 -20.63 -37.13 -7.78
CA ALA A 748 -20.31 -36.30 -6.63
C ALA A 748 -20.88 -36.85 -5.31
N LYS A 749 -21.85 -37.77 -5.34
CA LYS A 749 -22.37 -38.46 -4.14
C LYS A 749 -21.27 -39.26 -3.42
N GLU A 750 -20.23 -39.69 -4.13
CA GLU A 750 -19.11 -40.45 -3.56
C GLU A 750 -18.35 -39.62 -2.51
N VAL A 751 -18.30 -38.28 -2.64
CA VAL A 751 -17.57 -37.38 -1.74
C VAL A 751 -18.46 -36.64 -0.72
N LEU A 752 -19.79 -36.91 -0.71
CA LEU A 752 -20.70 -36.29 0.26
C LEU A 752 -20.32 -36.55 1.74
N PRO A 753 -19.82 -37.74 2.15
CA PRO A 753 -19.38 -37.94 3.53
C PRO A 753 -18.24 -37.00 3.95
N GLN A 754 -17.29 -36.72 3.04
CA GLN A 754 -16.20 -35.77 3.29
C GLN A 754 -16.71 -34.32 3.28
N LEU A 755 -17.61 -34.00 2.33
CA LEU A 755 -18.20 -32.67 2.23
C LEU A 755 -19.00 -32.29 3.49
N ARG A 756 -19.77 -33.20 4.05
CA ARG A 756 -20.51 -33.00 5.31
C ARG A 756 -19.59 -32.73 6.50
N LYS A 757 -18.37 -33.32 6.53
CA LYS A 757 -17.35 -33.00 7.55
C LYS A 757 -16.77 -31.61 7.43
N LYS A 758 -16.87 -30.98 6.26
CA LYS A 758 -16.42 -29.60 6.00
C LYS A 758 -17.47 -28.57 6.37
N ARG A 759 -18.65 -28.95 6.86
CA ARG A 759 -19.73 -28.04 7.24
C ARG A 759 -19.25 -27.07 8.34
N PRO A 760 -19.31 -25.75 8.16
CA PRO A 760 -18.83 -24.77 9.15
C PRO A 760 -19.87 -24.53 10.24
N ASP A 761 -19.41 -23.92 11.34
CA ASP A 761 -20.30 -23.47 12.44
C ASP A 761 -21.11 -22.21 12.08
N SER A 762 -20.65 -21.44 11.13
CA SER A 762 -21.35 -20.24 10.63
C SER A 762 -22.66 -20.62 9.93
N ALA A 763 -23.79 -20.12 10.43
CA ALA A 763 -25.11 -20.43 9.91
C ALA A 763 -25.31 -20.06 8.44
N ASN A 764 -24.66 -18.98 7.97
CA ASN A 764 -24.76 -18.53 6.57
C ASN A 764 -23.98 -19.46 5.63
N GLU A 765 -22.74 -19.78 5.98
CA GLU A 765 -21.90 -20.68 5.22
C GLU A 765 -22.43 -22.12 5.24
N ALA A 766 -22.98 -22.55 6.39
CA ALA A 766 -23.64 -23.84 6.51
C ALA A 766 -24.84 -23.98 5.56
N LYS A 767 -25.63 -22.92 5.36
CA LYS A 767 -26.76 -22.97 4.41
C LYS A 767 -26.26 -23.16 2.96
N ILE A 768 -25.11 -22.58 2.61
CA ILE A 768 -24.55 -22.72 1.27
C ILE A 768 -24.14 -24.17 1.01
N ILE A 769 -23.41 -24.77 1.94
CA ILE A 769 -22.97 -26.17 1.79
C ILE A 769 -24.12 -27.12 1.82
N ASP A 770 -25.10 -26.93 2.71
CA ASP A 770 -26.30 -27.77 2.82
C ASP A 770 -27.13 -27.74 1.53
N LYS A 771 -27.25 -26.56 0.88
CA LYS A 771 -27.89 -26.43 -0.43
C LYS A 771 -27.16 -27.25 -1.50
N HIS A 772 -25.86 -27.15 -1.62
CA HIS A 772 -25.10 -27.90 -2.62
C HIS A 772 -25.14 -29.42 -2.36
N ILE A 773 -25.17 -29.84 -1.09
CA ILE A 773 -25.39 -31.25 -0.74
C ILE A 773 -26.74 -31.75 -1.25
N ALA A 774 -27.81 -30.99 -1.02
CA ALA A 774 -29.15 -31.31 -1.52
C ALA A 774 -29.20 -31.37 -3.06
N ASP A 775 -28.55 -30.39 -3.73
CA ASP A 775 -28.47 -30.35 -5.18
C ASP A 775 -27.70 -31.55 -5.76
N ILE A 776 -26.61 -32.00 -5.12
CA ILE A 776 -25.86 -33.21 -5.49
C ILE A 776 -26.73 -34.47 -5.28
N GLU A 777 -27.47 -34.55 -4.18
CA GLU A 777 -28.37 -35.68 -3.89
C GLU A 777 -29.49 -35.80 -4.91
N ALA A 778 -30.00 -34.64 -5.39
CA ALA A 778 -31.06 -34.54 -6.40
C ALA A 778 -30.55 -34.74 -7.83
N SER A 779 -29.23 -34.72 -8.05
CA SER A 779 -28.66 -34.87 -9.39
C SER A 779 -29.05 -36.20 -10.04
N LYS A 780 -29.32 -36.14 -11.36
CA LYS A 780 -29.69 -37.29 -12.20
C LYS A 780 -28.67 -37.62 -13.29
N GLU A 781 -27.81 -36.67 -13.64
CA GLU A 781 -26.77 -36.85 -14.66
C GLU A 781 -25.63 -37.71 -14.10
N THR A 782 -25.15 -38.67 -14.86
CA THR A 782 -24.06 -39.57 -14.49
C THR A 782 -22.94 -39.48 -15.52
N PRO A 783 -22.00 -38.52 -15.38
CA PRO A 783 -20.89 -38.40 -16.32
C PRO A 783 -19.94 -39.59 -16.21
N THR A 784 -19.27 -39.93 -17.31
CA THR A 784 -18.22 -40.95 -17.31
C THR A 784 -16.96 -40.32 -16.74
N LEU A 785 -16.41 -40.90 -15.68
CA LEU A 785 -15.15 -40.44 -15.07
C LEU A 785 -13.97 -41.09 -15.77
N VAL A 786 -12.89 -40.31 -15.84
CA VAL A 786 -11.57 -40.75 -16.29
C VAL A 786 -10.59 -40.55 -15.13
N SER A 787 -9.74 -41.54 -14.84
CA SER A 787 -8.65 -41.28 -13.88
C SER A 787 -7.60 -40.34 -14.50
N LEU A 788 -6.91 -39.58 -13.67
CA LEU A 788 -5.79 -38.74 -14.10
C LEU A 788 -4.76 -39.51 -14.94
N LYS A 789 -4.45 -40.74 -14.47
CA LYS A 789 -3.50 -41.64 -15.13
C LYS A 789 -4.01 -42.06 -16.54
N ASP A 790 -5.27 -42.43 -16.65
CA ASP A 790 -5.84 -42.87 -17.93
C ASP A 790 -5.99 -41.74 -18.93
N PHE A 791 -6.35 -40.52 -18.45
CA PHE A 791 -6.36 -39.33 -19.30
C PHE A 791 -4.98 -39.04 -19.87
N ILE A 792 -3.93 -39.03 -19.05
CA ILE A 792 -2.55 -38.80 -19.49
C ILE A 792 -2.12 -39.86 -20.52
N ALA A 793 -2.41 -41.13 -20.26
CA ALA A 793 -2.05 -42.21 -21.17
C ALA A 793 -2.76 -42.08 -22.54
N LYS A 794 -4.05 -41.78 -22.54
CA LYS A 794 -4.86 -41.60 -23.75
C LYS A 794 -4.37 -40.40 -24.57
N ALA A 795 -4.14 -39.26 -23.94
CA ALA A 795 -3.65 -38.04 -24.58
C ALA A 795 -2.26 -38.20 -25.18
N SER A 796 -1.37 -38.95 -24.50
CA SER A 796 -0.03 -39.27 -25.02
C SER A 796 -0.08 -40.15 -26.29
N ALA A 797 -0.97 -41.13 -26.31
CA ALA A 797 -1.17 -42.02 -27.48
C ALA A 797 -1.73 -41.28 -28.69
N SER A 798 -2.66 -40.33 -28.49
CA SER A 798 -3.23 -39.52 -29.59
C SER A 798 -2.25 -38.50 -30.16
N GLY A 799 -1.34 -37.98 -29.33
CA GLY A 799 -0.24 -37.07 -29.75
C GLY A 799 0.77 -37.73 -30.70
N ASP A 800 1.08 -39.00 -30.49
CA ASP A 800 1.99 -39.76 -31.36
C ASP A 800 1.32 -40.17 -32.72
N ALA A 801 0.02 -40.41 -32.73
CA ALA A 801 -0.73 -40.71 -33.95
C ALA A 801 -0.78 -39.51 -34.92
N SER A 802 -0.89 -38.28 -34.39
CA SER A 802 -0.88 -37.06 -35.22
C SER A 802 0.51 -36.72 -35.83
N LYS A 803 1.59 -37.20 -35.23
CA LYS A 803 2.96 -37.03 -35.76
C LYS A 803 3.25 -38.04 -36.90
N ASN A 804 2.65 -39.20 -36.87
CA ASN A 804 2.84 -40.23 -37.90
C ASN A 804 2.04 -39.95 -39.18
N THR A 805 0.89 -39.26 -39.09
CA THR A 805 0.11 -38.88 -40.28
C THR A 805 0.70 -37.70 -41.07
N LYS A 806 1.60 -36.88 -40.46
CA LYS A 806 2.32 -35.82 -41.22
C LYS A 806 3.62 -36.33 -41.91
N LYS A 807 3.97 -37.61 -41.76
CA LYS A 807 5.13 -38.22 -42.45
C LYS A 807 4.77 -39.06 -43.68
N GLN A 808 3.50 -39.16 -44.02
CA GLN A 808 3.04 -39.89 -45.22
C GLN A 808 2.24 -38.99 -46.13
N THR A 809 2.88 -38.05 -46.77
CA THR A 809 2.46 -37.52 -48.09
C THR A 809 3.71 -37.28 -48.89
N PRO A 810 3.81 -37.90 -50.09
CA PRO A 810 5.01 -37.91 -50.95
C PRO A 810 5.27 -36.53 -51.55
#